data_dd5ed7d147637611cbb19a8d615e1d08
#
_entry.id   dd5ed7d147637611cbb19a8d615e1d08
#
_cell.length_a   1.000
_cell.length_b   1.000
_cell.length_c   1.000
_cell.angle_alpha   90.00
_cell.angle_beta   90.00
_cell.angle_gamma   90.00
#
_symmetry.space_group_name_H-M   'P 1'
#
loop_
_entity.id
_entity.type
_entity.pdbx_description
1 polymer ?
#
loop_
_entity_poly.entity_id
_entity_poly.type
_entity_poly.pdbx_seq_one_letter_code
_entity_poly.pdbx_strand_id
1 'polypeptide(L)'
;MEDEAIVDTLYSILRLNVEDHDSLAEVLVTEAWKRLERLNLPALSKFALCLYKKHGHCSPVIGKIAHIVDMKLDSIEDIKILSVLMISISDVISESFRDRLLQKTEQLLEEKDEVHFNYAKRILQFLQNVKLRHHPLVDKCNKIFLKSASHLDIHSISLIFGLYEQLGFDNAEFRLVAKQLLSETMDDYYDPETFAKLFFTLGPMAGSKVRNRLLETAACMAEEFSSHQVLVILKTMHKIKCRNSHLLKKMASVLHKHLDSYNVLQLVKLTQYLVMLGCHNLELFAKLKMLLIGFLKSSVIPADTAAVIRVLAILPSFQVEEIVINKAAAVLPQCRLHHLNCIATALVKWNHYDRLHWQTSSELCVKLLQKLNDCGFQRLQKANNLNLLLEELTHVNGEWFEEVLSEETMATCQRLIDQITLANVLQLSFFLIKTSYCCPLLLDRVASVTVENIDKIHPFEIYFILFLFSALNYDPPVNEEFFETCIQHLISNLSCFETHHLVLLGHVLAVAGYFPPVLIMRIFNISFLSKLDAQLEVLPDTLKQRVCSRLMKLNRAVCLECPEFHIPWFHERYCQHVFRNSSSRINPLRQHVHRMLTEILGGSHYARISVLTPYYYEIDFECILDENKKPLSYMAENIPSNGMEGIHLRHDMKDEGRKALPPGAQRIALEFLDSKAFSKNLRHLKGESAVKKRHLEMLGYRVVQIPHFEWNSMVLSTKGEQLEYLRKHLYGIQ
;
A
#
# COMPACT_ATOMS: atom_id res chain seq x y z
N MET A 1 -32.24 -45.05 -9.12
CA MET A 1 -32.08 -43.88 -8.23
C MET A 1 -32.53 -42.66 -9.00
N GLU A 2 -33.30 -41.80 -8.39
CA GLU A 2 -33.67 -40.50 -8.94
C GLU A 2 -32.42 -39.63 -9.08
N ASP A 3 -32.43 -38.72 -10.04
CA ASP A 3 -31.23 -37.93 -10.39
C ASP A 3 -30.74 -37.11 -9.20
N GLU A 4 -31.62 -36.58 -8.38
CA GLU A 4 -31.31 -35.85 -7.14
C GLU A 4 -30.72 -36.74 -6.05
N ALA A 5 -31.28 -37.96 -5.88
CA ALA A 5 -30.80 -38.89 -4.87
C ALA A 5 -29.35 -39.35 -5.06
N ILE A 6 -28.89 -39.42 -6.31
CA ILE A 6 -27.48 -39.74 -6.63
C ILE A 6 -26.56 -38.64 -6.10
N VAL A 7 -26.93 -37.39 -6.36
CA VAL A 7 -26.15 -36.23 -5.93
C VAL A 7 -26.18 -36.06 -4.41
N ASP A 8 -27.34 -36.27 -3.79
CA ASP A 8 -27.50 -36.18 -2.33
C ASP A 8 -26.69 -37.26 -1.59
N THR A 9 -26.68 -38.49 -2.14
CA THR A 9 -25.86 -39.58 -1.62
C THR A 9 -24.35 -39.22 -1.73
N LEU A 10 -23.92 -38.77 -2.89
CA LEU A 10 -22.53 -38.32 -3.11
C LEU A 10 -22.14 -37.19 -2.15
N TYR A 11 -23.00 -36.19 -1.99
CA TYR A 11 -22.79 -35.07 -1.09
C TYR A 11 -22.65 -35.53 0.38
N SER A 12 -23.50 -36.49 0.79
CA SER A 12 -23.47 -37.05 2.13
C SER A 12 -22.19 -37.84 2.41
N ILE A 13 -21.74 -38.68 1.47
CA ILE A 13 -20.49 -39.44 1.57
C ILE A 13 -19.29 -38.48 1.77
N LEU A 14 -19.21 -37.47 0.92
CA LEU A 14 -18.10 -36.51 0.98
C LEU A 14 -18.16 -35.59 2.22
N ARG A 15 -19.36 -35.36 2.77
CA ARG A 15 -19.53 -34.59 3.99
C ARG A 15 -19.09 -35.36 5.25
N LEU A 16 -19.38 -36.66 5.26
CA LEU A 16 -19.04 -37.55 6.38
C LEU A 16 -17.58 -38.00 6.37
N ASN A 17 -16.83 -37.66 5.31
CA ASN A 17 -15.40 -37.98 5.15
C ASN A 17 -15.08 -39.45 5.37
N VAL A 18 -15.92 -40.36 4.82
CA VAL A 18 -15.81 -41.80 4.97
C VAL A 18 -14.79 -42.30 3.95
N GLU A 19 -13.54 -42.55 4.39
CA GLU A 19 -12.40 -42.95 3.54
C GLU A 19 -12.62 -44.28 2.80
N ASP A 20 -13.43 -45.19 3.34
CA ASP A 20 -13.68 -46.54 2.76
C ASP A 20 -14.57 -46.55 1.51
N HIS A 21 -15.14 -45.41 1.09
CA HIS A 21 -16.11 -45.34 -0.02
C HIS A 21 -15.63 -44.55 -1.23
N ASP A 22 -14.36 -44.39 -1.46
CA ASP A 22 -13.82 -43.63 -2.62
C ASP A 22 -14.26 -44.26 -3.96
N SER A 23 -14.30 -45.60 -4.08
CA SER A 23 -14.78 -46.28 -5.28
C SER A 23 -16.29 -46.04 -5.56
N LEU A 24 -17.12 -45.99 -4.51
CA LEU A 24 -18.54 -45.69 -4.62
C LEU A 24 -18.75 -44.22 -5.04
N ALA A 25 -17.96 -43.29 -4.47
CA ALA A 25 -18.03 -41.90 -4.83
C ALA A 25 -17.65 -41.69 -6.30
N GLU A 26 -16.67 -42.41 -6.85
CA GLU A 26 -16.32 -42.35 -8.28
C GLU A 26 -17.40 -42.86 -9.21
N VAL A 27 -18.06 -43.94 -8.84
CA VAL A 27 -19.23 -44.47 -9.57
C VAL A 27 -20.38 -43.46 -9.57
N LEU A 28 -20.66 -42.86 -8.40
CA LEU A 28 -21.73 -41.83 -8.28
C LEU A 28 -21.39 -40.56 -9.09
N VAL A 29 -20.12 -40.13 -9.12
CA VAL A 29 -19.66 -39.01 -9.95
C VAL A 29 -19.87 -39.35 -11.43
N THR A 30 -19.50 -40.54 -11.86
CA THR A 30 -19.66 -40.97 -13.25
C THR A 30 -21.12 -41.03 -13.67
N GLU A 31 -21.99 -41.51 -12.77
CA GLU A 31 -23.41 -41.60 -13.04
C GLU A 31 -24.11 -40.23 -13.04
N ALA A 32 -23.76 -39.35 -12.10
CA ALA A 32 -24.24 -37.97 -12.09
C ALA A 32 -23.78 -37.20 -13.34
N TRP A 33 -22.56 -37.47 -13.84
CA TRP A 33 -22.03 -36.91 -15.10
C TRP A 33 -22.91 -37.25 -16.32
N LYS A 34 -23.32 -38.50 -16.46
CA LYS A 34 -24.20 -38.94 -17.58
C LYS A 34 -25.53 -38.21 -17.59
N ARG A 35 -25.97 -37.74 -16.40
CA ARG A 35 -27.30 -37.11 -16.20
C ARG A 35 -27.22 -35.61 -15.99
N LEU A 36 -26.04 -35.00 -16.21
CA LEU A 36 -25.76 -33.61 -15.84
C LEU A 36 -26.78 -32.60 -16.42
N GLU A 37 -27.27 -32.81 -17.65
CA GLU A 37 -28.22 -31.91 -18.31
C GLU A 37 -29.64 -31.98 -17.72
N ARG A 38 -29.95 -33.07 -17.03
CA ARG A 38 -31.25 -33.30 -16.39
C ARG A 38 -31.33 -32.79 -14.96
N LEU A 39 -30.15 -32.50 -14.36
CA LEU A 39 -30.13 -32.04 -12.98
C LEU A 39 -30.77 -30.66 -12.86
N ASN A 40 -31.60 -30.49 -11.83
CA ASN A 40 -32.08 -29.17 -11.45
C ASN A 40 -30.96 -28.33 -10.83
N LEU A 41 -31.16 -27.02 -10.70
CA LEU A 41 -30.17 -26.10 -10.19
C LEU A 41 -29.67 -26.44 -8.77
N PRO A 42 -30.50 -26.81 -7.80
CA PRO A 42 -30.07 -27.26 -6.49
C PRO A 42 -29.13 -28.47 -6.52
N ALA A 43 -29.51 -29.53 -7.28
CA ALA A 43 -28.69 -30.72 -7.44
C ALA A 43 -27.39 -30.42 -8.19
N LEU A 44 -27.45 -29.59 -9.24
CA LEU A 44 -26.27 -29.14 -9.98
C LEU A 44 -25.29 -28.41 -9.07
N SER A 45 -25.79 -27.54 -8.18
CA SER A 45 -24.91 -26.80 -7.22
C SER A 45 -24.25 -27.73 -6.22
N LYS A 46 -24.94 -28.71 -5.69
CA LYS A 46 -24.37 -29.73 -4.78
C LYS A 46 -23.34 -30.58 -5.51
N PHE A 47 -23.62 -31.00 -6.75
CA PHE A 47 -22.66 -31.78 -7.55
C PHE A 47 -21.40 -30.99 -7.88
N ALA A 48 -21.53 -29.73 -8.29
CA ALA A 48 -20.41 -28.84 -8.53
C ALA A 48 -19.52 -28.70 -7.28
N LEU A 49 -20.14 -28.55 -6.10
CA LEU A 49 -19.40 -28.47 -4.82
C LEU A 49 -18.66 -29.78 -4.49
N CYS A 50 -19.29 -30.93 -4.79
CA CYS A 50 -18.65 -32.23 -4.58
C CYS A 50 -17.38 -32.38 -5.45
N LEU A 51 -17.49 -32.02 -6.73
CA LEU A 51 -16.37 -32.07 -7.66
C LEU A 51 -15.24 -31.11 -7.26
N TYR A 52 -15.60 -29.90 -6.86
CA TYR A 52 -14.64 -28.90 -6.39
C TYR A 52 -13.83 -29.39 -5.18
N LYS A 53 -14.49 -30.08 -4.24
CA LYS A 53 -13.80 -30.64 -3.05
C LYS A 53 -12.93 -31.85 -3.38
N LYS A 54 -13.34 -32.74 -4.29
CA LYS A 54 -12.65 -34.01 -4.57
C LYS A 54 -11.53 -33.89 -5.60
N HIS A 55 -11.76 -33.16 -6.68
CA HIS A 55 -10.86 -33.13 -7.84
C HIS A 55 -10.13 -31.78 -8.02
N GLY A 56 -10.42 -30.79 -7.18
CA GLY A 56 -9.88 -29.46 -7.35
C GLY A 56 -10.30 -28.81 -8.69
N HIS A 57 -9.49 -27.89 -9.15
CA HIS A 57 -9.84 -27.00 -10.26
C HIS A 57 -9.71 -27.58 -11.68
N CYS A 58 -9.23 -28.79 -11.85
CA CYS A 58 -8.79 -29.31 -13.18
C CYS A 58 -9.75 -30.31 -13.85
N SER A 59 -11.00 -30.43 -13.40
CA SER A 59 -11.94 -31.39 -13.98
C SER A 59 -12.62 -30.82 -15.24
N PRO A 60 -12.59 -31.55 -16.39
CA PRO A 60 -13.34 -31.13 -17.59
C PRO A 60 -14.84 -31.02 -17.36
N VAL A 61 -15.37 -31.73 -16.34
CA VAL A 61 -16.77 -31.70 -15.91
C VAL A 61 -17.17 -30.31 -15.46
N ILE A 62 -16.28 -29.60 -14.78
CA ILE A 62 -16.54 -28.24 -14.28
C ILE A 62 -16.77 -27.27 -15.45
N GLY A 63 -16.05 -27.43 -16.57
CA GLY A 63 -16.28 -26.64 -17.78
C GLY A 63 -17.68 -26.82 -18.37
N LYS A 64 -18.19 -28.08 -18.37
CA LYS A 64 -19.57 -28.33 -18.82
C LYS A 64 -20.60 -27.76 -17.85
N ILE A 65 -20.35 -27.85 -16.53
CA ILE A 65 -21.20 -27.21 -15.53
C ILE A 65 -21.22 -25.69 -15.74
N ALA A 66 -20.07 -25.07 -15.96
CA ALA A 66 -19.99 -23.61 -16.22
C ALA A 66 -20.82 -23.22 -17.45
N HIS A 67 -20.81 -24.01 -18.52
CA HIS A 67 -21.64 -23.78 -19.69
C HIS A 67 -23.15 -23.89 -19.38
N ILE A 68 -23.57 -24.92 -18.63
CA ILE A 68 -24.95 -25.09 -18.24
C ILE A 68 -25.42 -23.92 -17.35
N VAL A 69 -24.55 -23.47 -16.43
CA VAL A 69 -24.86 -22.33 -15.56
C VAL A 69 -24.98 -21.04 -16.38
N ASP A 70 -24.11 -20.83 -17.39
CA ASP A 70 -24.20 -19.69 -18.29
C ASP A 70 -25.54 -19.65 -19.04
N MET A 71 -25.98 -20.79 -19.56
CA MET A 71 -27.28 -20.93 -20.25
C MET A 71 -28.48 -20.67 -19.33
N LYS A 72 -28.40 -21.08 -18.07
CA LYS A 72 -29.50 -20.99 -17.09
C LYS A 72 -29.35 -19.82 -16.12
N LEU A 73 -28.40 -18.88 -16.32
CA LEU A 73 -28.07 -17.83 -15.37
C LEU A 73 -29.29 -17.00 -14.96
N ASP A 74 -30.11 -16.60 -15.93
CA ASP A 74 -31.28 -15.75 -15.70
C ASP A 74 -32.36 -16.44 -14.86
N SER A 75 -32.43 -17.78 -14.89
CA SER A 75 -33.37 -18.57 -14.09
C SER A 75 -32.93 -18.81 -12.64
N ILE A 76 -31.72 -18.37 -12.26
CA ILE A 76 -31.26 -18.53 -10.88
C ILE A 76 -31.79 -17.37 -10.04
N GLU A 77 -32.66 -17.66 -9.09
CA GLU A 77 -33.29 -16.71 -8.15
C GLU A 77 -32.73 -16.84 -6.72
N ASP A 78 -32.03 -17.95 -6.42
CA ASP A 78 -31.50 -18.20 -5.08
C ASP A 78 -30.01 -17.92 -4.98
N ILE A 79 -29.67 -16.91 -4.19
CA ILE A 79 -28.26 -16.49 -3.91
C ILE A 79 -27.46 -17.63 -3.27
N LYS A 80 -28.09 -18.55 -2.53
CA LYS A 80 -27.46 -19.75 -1.96
C LYS A 80 -26.89 -20.63 -3.07
N ILE A 81 -27.73 -20.95 -4.07
CA ILE A 81 -27.34 -21.76 -5.22
C ILE A 81 -26.29 -21.07 -6.04
N LEU A 82 -26.51 -19.78 -6.35
CA LEU A 82 -25.57 -18.98 -7.13
C LEU A 82 -24.20 -18.92 -6.47
N SER A 83 -24.10 -18.61 -5.17
CA SER A 83 -22.84 -18.51 -4.44
C SER A 83 -22.02 -19.81 -4.42
N VAL A 84 -22.67 -20.96 -4.39
CA VAL A 84 -22.01 -22.27 -4.48
C VAL A 84 -21.47 -22.52 -5.88
N LEU A 85 -22.29 -22.26 -6.91
CA LEU A 85 -21.87 -22.40 -8.30
C LEU A 85 -20.69 -21.49 -8.63
N MET A 86 -20.75 -20.23 -8.21
CA MET A 86 -19.65 -19.26 -8.41
C MET A 86 -18.28 -19.80 -7.96
N ILE A 87 -18.20 -20.31 -6.72
CA ILE A 87 -16.94 -20.88 -6.23
C ILE A 87 -16.51 -22.07 -7.07
N SER A 88 -17.45 -22.97 -7.39
CA SER A 88 -17.15 -24.24 -8.03
C SER A 88 -16.64 -24.08 -9.47
N ILE A 89 -17.05 -23.01 -10.17
CA ILE A 89 -16.69 -22.76 -11.58
C ILE A 89 -15.64 -21.65 -11.77
N SER A 90 -15.16 -21.07 -10.68
CA SER A 90 -14.32 -19.86 -10.68
C SER A 90 -13.11 -19.89 -11.64
N ASP A 91 -12.51 -21.07 -11.86
CA ASP A 91 -11.27 -21.19 -12.64
C ASP A 91 -11.49 -21.44 -14.15
N VAL A 92 -12.73 -21.69 -14.57
CA VAL A 92 -13.05 -22.12 -15.95
C VAL A 92 -14.00 -21.16 -16.68
N ILE A 93 -14.26 -19.98 -16.11
CA ILE A 93 -15.19 -19.00 -16.68
C ILE A 93 -14.48 -18.00 -17.61
N SER A 94 -15.18 -17.58 -18.68
CA SER A 94 -14.73 -16.48 -19.54
C SER A 94 -14.99 -15.12 -18.89
N GLU A 95 -14.29 -14.08 -19.36
CA GLU A 95 -14.49 -12.71 -18.83
C GLU A 95 -15.93 -12.22 -19.02
N SER A 96 -16.54 -12.46 -20.18
CA SER A 96 -17.90 -12.05 -20.47
C SER A 96 -18.93 -12.77 -19.56
N PHE A 97 -18.73 -14.05 -19.32
CA PHE A 97 -19.58 -14.81 -18.40
C PHE A 97 -19.40 -14.36 -16.96
N ARG A 98 -18.15 -14.10 -16.54
CA ARG A 98 -17.83 -13.54 -15.23
C ARG A 98 -18.61 -12.26 -14.97
N ASP A 99 -18.59 -11.33 -15.92
CA ASP A 99 -19.23 -10.02 -15.75
C ASP A 99 -20.76 -10.14 -15.66
N ARG A 100 -21.38 -11.02 -16.45
CA ARG A 100 -22.81 -11.36 -16.32
C ARG A 100 -23.15 -11.98 -14.96
N LEU A 101 -22.27 -12.87 -14.48
CA LEU A 101 -22.43 -13.53 -13.18
C LEU A 101 -22.36 -12.52 -12.02
N LEU A 102 -21.45 -11.54 -12.10
CA LEU A 102 -21.34 -10.46 -11.12
C LEU A 102 -22.58 -9.58 -11.13
N GLN A 103 -23.06 -9.17 -12.29
CA GLN A 103 -24.27 -8.38 -12.43
C GLN A 103 -25.50 -9.09 -11.84
N LYS A 104 -25.67 -10.39 -12.14
CA LYS A 104 -26.74 -11.19 -11.55
C LYS A 104 -26.64 -11.31 -10.04
N THR A 105 -25.41 -11.45 -9.53
CA THR A 105 -25.14 -11.50 -8.07
C THR A 105 -25.51 -10.20 -7.39
N GLU A 106 -25.18 -9.05 -8.00
CA GLU A 106 -25.56 -7.73 -7.47
C GLU A 106 -27.06 -7.55 -7.40
N GLN A 107 -27.77 -7.92 -8.47
CA GLN A 107 -29.21 -7.88 -8.52
C GLN A 107 -29.86 -8.71 -7.40
N LEU A 108 -29.44 -9.97 -7.22
CA LEU A 108 -29.99 -10.85 -6.19
C LEU A 108 -29.67 -10.39 -4.76
N LEU A 109 -28.56 -9.68 -4.56
CA LEU A 109 -28.22 -9.08 -3.26
C LEU A 109 -29.02 -7.81 -2.97
N GLU A 110 -29.52 -7.11 -3.99
CA GLU A 110 -30.40 -5.94 -3.84
C GLU A 110 -31.85 -6.34 -3.54
N GLU A 111 -32.34 -7.42 -4.16
CA GLU A 111 -33.72 -7.89 -4.02
C GLU A 111 -34.02 -8.53 -2.65
N LYS A 112 -32.98 -8.97 -1.89
CA LYS A 112 -33.15 -9.69 -0.63
C LYS A 112 -32.61 -8.91 0.56
N ASP A 113 -33.45 -8.57 1.51
CA ASP A 113 -33.06 -7.85 2.74
C ASP A 113 -32.24 -8.70 3.72
N GLU A 114 -32.48 -10.00 3.77
CA GLU A 114 -31.79 -10.95 4.65
C GLU A 114 -31.01 -12.00 3.87
N VAL A 115 -29.70 -11.81 3.80
CA VAL A 115 -28.77 -12.75 3.18
C VAL A 115 -27.85 -13.33 4.26
N HIS A 116 -27.76 -14.65 4.34
CA HIS A 116 -26.89 -15.30 5.32
C HIS A 116 -25.41 -15.05 4.99
N PHE A 117 -24.60 -14.69 6.00
CA PHE A 117 -23.19 -14.30 5.85
C PHE A 117 -22.31 -15.36 5.14
N ASN A 118 -22.66 -16.65 5.21
CA ASN A 118 -21.93 -17.70 4.48
C ASN A 118 -22.02 -17.55 2.95
N TYR A 119 -23.09 -16.96 2.42
CA TYR A 119 -23.21 -16.71 0.98
C TYR A 119 -22.31 -15.53 0.58
N ALA A 120 -22.31 -14.48 1.38
CA ALA A 120 -21.38 -13.35 1.21
C ALA A 120 -19.90 -13.80 1.29
N LYS A 121 -19.53 -14.70 2.22
CA LYS A 121 -18.18 -15.30 2.26
C LYS A 121 -17.82 -16.00 0.95
N ARG A 122 -18.72 -16.78 0.38
CA ARG A 122 -18.49 -17.49 -0.89
C ARG A 122 -18.31 -16.53 -2.06
N ILE A 123 -19.07 -15.45 -2.10
CA ILE A 123 -18.93 -14.41 -3.12
C ILE A 123 -17.53 -13.78 -3.02
N LEU A 124 -17.04 -13.45 -1.82
CA LEU A 124 -15.68 -12.96 -1.64
C LEU A 124 -14.62 -14.00 -2.04
N GLN A 125 -14.83 -15.28 -1.73
CA GLN A 125 -13.92 -16.35 -2.16
C GLN A 125 -13.87 -16.46 -3.69
N PHE A 126 -15.03 -16.32 -4.35
CA PHE A 126 -15.09 -16.26 -5.80
C PHE A 126 -14.29 -15.08 -6.36
N LEU A 127 -14.49 -13.87 -5.85
CA LEU A 127 -13.72 -12.68 -6.26
C LEU A 127 -12.21 -12.86 -6.07
N GLN A 128 -11.81 -13.52 -4.98
CA GLN A 128 -10.43 -13.87 -4.73
C GLN A 128 -9.87 -14.86 -5.77
N ASN A 129 -10.62 -15.92 -6.09
CA ASN A 129 -10.22 -16.95 -7.05
C ASN A 129 -10.02 -16.35 -8.44
N VAL A 130 -10.95 -15.51 -8.90
CA VAL A 130 -10.86 -14.80 -10.19
C VAL A 130 -9.91 -13.59 -10.14
N LYS A 131 -9.31 -13.30 -8.99
CA LYS A 131 -8.40 -12.17 -8.74
C LYS A 131 -8.98 -10.81 -9.15
N LEU A 132 -10.27 -10.63 -8.99
CA LEU A 132 -10.98 -9.43 -9.38
C LEU A 132 -11.34 -8.58 -8.15
N ARG A 133 -10.96 -7.30 -8.18
CA ARG A 133 -11.40 -6.30 -7.20
C ARG A 133 -12.71 -5.68 -7.68
N HIS A 134 -13.81 -6.08 -7.07
CA HIS A 134 -15.14 -5.58 -7.41
C HIS A 134 -15.76 -4.87 -6.22
N HIS A 135 -15.46 -3.57 -6.09
CA HIS A 135 -15.84 -2.76 -4.93
C HIS A 135 -17.33 -2.84 -4.57
N PRO A 136 -18.30 -2.73 -5.51
CA PRO A 136 -19.72 -2.78 -5.17
C PRO A 136 -20.12 -4.07 -4.44
N LEU A 137 -19.67 -5.23 -4.94
CA LEU A 137 -19.99 -6.52 -4.31
C LEU A 137 -19.30 -6.70 -2.96
N VAL A 138 -18.06 -6.25 -2.83
CA VAL A 138 -17.33 -6.33 -1.55
C VAL A 138 -18.03 -5.47 -0.50
N ASP A 139 -18.47 -4.26 -0.85
CA ASP A 139 -19.22 -3.38 0.05
C ASP A 139 -20.58 -3.96 0.46
N LYS A 140 -21.32 -4.58 -0.48
CA LYS A 140 -22.57 -5.28 -0.17
C LYS A 140 -22.32 -6.45 0.78
N CYS A 141 -21.29 -7.27 0.53
CA CYS A 141 -20.89 -8.36 1.42
C CYS A 141 -20.51 -7.86 2.81
N ASN A 142 -19.76 -6.76 2.90
CA ASN A 142 -19.38 -6.14 4.17
C ASN A 142 -20.60 -5.68 4.98
N LYS A 143 -21.60 -5.07 4.34
CA LYS A 143 -22.87 -4.71 5.00
C LYS A 143 -23.59 -5.94 5.58
N ILE A 144 -23.57 -7.09 4.87
CA ILE A 144 -24.15 -8.35 5.36
C ILE A 144 -23.38 -8.83 6.60
N PHE A 145 -22.03 -8.77 6.59
CA PHE A 145 -21.25 -9.17 7.75
C PHE A 145 -21.49 -8.28 8.97
N LEU A 146 -21.62 -6.97 8.78
CA LEU A 146 -21.96 -6.04 9.86
C LEU A 146 -23.34 -6.32 10.46
N LYS A 147 -24.35 -6.62 9.63
CA LYS A 147 -25.69 -7.01 10.10
C LYS A 147 -25.69 -8.34 10.86
N SER A 148 -24.83 -9.27 10.45
CA SER A 148 -24.75 -10.62 11.03
C SER A 148 -23.62 -10.77 12.07
N ALA A 149 -23.07 -9.68 12.57
CA ALA A 149 -21.85 -9.68 13.37
C ALA A 149 -21.95 -10.56 14.63
N SER A 150 -23.11 -10.59 15.31
CA SER A 150 -23.36 -11.42 16.50
C SER A 150 -23.30 -12.93 16.25
N HIS A 151 -23.36 -13.36 14.99
CA HIS A 151 -23.31 -14.77 14.58
C HIS A 151 -21.95 -15.19 14.02
N LEU A 152 -20.98 -14.28 13.97
CA LEU A 152 -19.64 -14.55 13.45
C LEU A 152 -18.74 -15.13 14.55
N ASP A 153 -18.22 -16.32 14.29
CA ASP A 153 -17.20 -16.96 15.10
C ASP A 153 -15.77 -16.52 14.68
N ILE A 154 -14.77 -16.85 15.47
CA ILE A 154 -13.36 -16.51 15.20
C ILE A 154 -12.90 -17.02 13.83
N HIS A 155 -13.34 -18.21 13.43
CA HIS A 155 -12.98 -18.80 12.13
C HIS A 155 -13.53 -17.98 10.97
N SER A 156 -14.80 -17.57 11.06
CA SER A 156 -15.45 -16.73 10.04
C SER A 156 -14.80 -15.33 9.97
N ILE A 157 -14.55 -14.71 11.12
CA ILE A 157 -13.89 -13.39 11.19
C ILE A 157 -12.49 -13.49 10.57
N SER A 158 -11.70 -14.49 10.95
CA SER A 158 -10.35 -14.71 10.40
C SER A 158 -10.35 -14.92 8.89
N LEU A 159 -11.29 -15.71 8.39
CA LEU A 159 -11.44 -15.93 6.95
C LEU A 159 -11.82 -14.65 6.21
N ILE A 160 -12.77 -13.87 6.72
CA ILE A 160 -13.17 -12.59 6.13
C ILE A 160 -11.99 -11.62 6.06
N PHE A 161 -11.20 -11.47 7.15
CA PHE A 161 -9.99 -10.65 7.12
C PHE A 161 -8.95 -11.15 6.13
N GLY A 162 -8.79 -12.46 6.00
CA GLY A 162 -7.91 -13.06 4.99
C GLY A 162 -8.33 -12.72 3.56
N LEU A 163 -9.64 -12.78 3.28
CA LEU A 163 -10.22 -12.41 1.98
C LEU A 163 -10.08 -10.89 1.72
N TYR A 164 -10.35 -10.06 2.71
CA TYR A 164 -10.16 -8.61 2.59
C TYR A 164 -8.72 -8.24 2.29
N GLU A 165 -7.74 -8.87 2.98
CA GLU A 165 -6.32 -8.64 2.71
C GLU A 165 -5.93 -8.99 1.27
N GLN A 166 -6.47 -10.08 0.73
CA GLN A 166 -6.16 -10.53 -0.64
C GLN A 166 -6.86 -9.68 -1.70
N LEU A 167 -8.09 -9.23 -1.44
CA LEU A 167 -8.84 -8.33 -2.33
C LEU A 167 -8.38 -6.88 -2.23
N GLY A 168 -7.51 -6.56 -1.26
CA GLY A 168 -7.05 -5.19 -1.00
C GLY A 168 -8.15 -4.28 -0.48
N PHE A 169 -9.13 -4.86 0.23
CA PHE A 169 -10.22 -4.15 0.88
C PHE A 169 -9.95 -4.01 2.38
N ASP A 170 -10.36 -2.91 2.97
CA ASP A 170 -10.31 -2.68 4.41
C ASP A 170 -11.55 -1.90 4.84
N ASN A 171 -12.12 -2.26 6.00
CA ASN A 171 -13.28 -1.58 6.55
C ASN A 171 -13.12 -1.37 8.05
N ALA A 172 -13.05 -0.10 8.48
CA ALA A 172 -12.80 0.27 9.87
C ALA A 172 -13.98 -0.07 10.79
N GLU A 173 -15.21 -0.01 10.28
CA GLU A 173 -16.41 -0.36 11.05
C GLU A 173 -16.45 -1.87 11.36
N PHE A 174 -16.16 -2.71 10.36
CA PHE A 174 -16.01 -4.15 10.57
C PHE A 174 -14.86 -4.48 11.53
N ARG A 175 -13.74 -3.74 11.46
CA ARG A 175 -12.64 -3.87 12.42
C ARG A 175 -13.05 -3.54 13.85
N LEU A 176 -13.85 -2.49 14.06
CA LEU A 176 -14.35 -2.11 15.38
C LEU A 176 -15.22 -3.22 15.99
N VAL A 177 -16.19 -3.71 15.20
CA VAL A 177 -17.09 -4.80 15.62
C VAL A 177 -16.30 -6.09 15.90
N ALA A 178 -15.40 -6.46 15.01
CA ALA A 178 -14.55 -7.65 15.19
C ALA A 178 -13.64 -7.53 16.41
N LYS A 179 -13.03 -6.35 16.65
CA LYS A 179 -12.23 -6.09 17.86
C LYS A 179 -13.05 -6.29 19.13
N GLN A 180 -14.27 -5.76 19.18
CA GLN A 180 -15.14 -5.92 20.32
C GLN A 180 -15.46 -7.40 20.57
N LEU A 181 -15.99 -8.12 19.58
CA LEU A 181 -16.34 -9.53 19.68
C LEU A 181 -15.13 -10.40 20.11
N LEU A 182 -13.97 -10.20 19.49
CA LEU A 182 -12.77 -10.96 19.79
C LEU A 182 -12.13 -10.60 21.14
N SER A 183 -12.35 -9.38 21.64
CA SER A 183 -11.88 -8.99 22.96
C SER A 183 -12.71 -9.61 24.07
N GLU A 184 -14.00 -9.81 23.88
CA GLU A 184 -14.90 -10.48 24.81
C GLU A 184 -14.58 -11.97 24.98
N THR A 185 -14.12 -12.62 23.90
CA THR A 185 -13.77 -14.06 23.89
C THR A 185 -12.29 -14.34 24.20
N MET A 186 -11.48 -13.33 24.50
CA MET A 186 -10.03 -13.48 24.66
C MET A 186 -9.60 -14.33 25.86
N ASP A 187 -10.46 -14.54 26.84
CA ASP A 187 -10.19 -15.29 28.07
C ASP A 187 -10.61 -16.76 27.98
N ASP A 188 -11.23 -17.17 26.87
CA ASP A 188 -11.57 -18.56 26.61
C ASP A 188 -10.32 -19.38 26.27
N TYR A 189 -10.38 -20.67 26.56
CA TYR A 189 -9.27 -21.59 26.23
C TYR A 189 -9.26 -21.85 24.74
N TYR A 190 -8.11 -21.59 24.10
CA TYR A 190 -7.91 -21.83 22.68
C TYR A 190 -6.93 -22.96 22.42
N ASP A 191 -7.29 -23.82 21.48
CA ASP A 191 -6.34 -24.68 20.80
C ASP A 191 -5.38 -23.81 19.94
N PRO A 192 -4.19 -24.32 19.59
CA PRO A 192 -3.19 -23.59 18.81
C PRO A 192 -3.71 -23.03 17.48
N GLU A 193 -4.67 -23.72 16.85
CA GLU A 193 -5.26 -23.26 15.58
C GLU A 193 -6.15 -22.04 15.77
N THR A 194 -7.05 -22.10 16.73
CA THR A 194 -7.95 -20.98 17.06
C THR A 194 -7.17 -19.78 17.56
N PHE A 195 -6.13 -20.02 18.40
CA PHE A 195 -5.25 -18.94 18.84
C PHE A 195 -4.49 -18.26 17.70
N ALA A 196 -3.96 -19.03 16.74
CA ALA A 196 -3.26 -18.45 15.58
C ALA A 196 -4.19 -17.56 14.75
N LYS A 197 -5.47 -17.96 14.59
CA LYS A 197 -6.51 -17.17 13.94
C LYS A 197 -6.85 -15.91 14.73
N LEU A 198 -6.96 -16.02 16.05
CA LEU A 198 -7.14 -14.87 16.94
C LEU A 198 -5.97 -13.89 16.85
N PHE A 199 -4.74 -14.39 16.89
CA PHE A 199 -3.53 -13.56 16.78
C PHE A 199 -3.45 -12.84 15.45
N PHE A 200 -3.81 -13.50 14.36
CA PHE A 200 -3.85 -12.91 13.02
C PHE A 200 -4.87 -11.78 12.90
N THR A 201 -6.05 -11.94 13.52
CA THR A 201 -7.15 -10.98 13.40
C THR A 201 -7.05 -9.85 14.41
N LEU A 202 -6.89 -10.16 15.69
CA LEU A 202 -6.89 -9.19 16.78
C LEU A 202 -5.54 -8.45 16.89
N GLY A 203 -4.42 -9.11 16.63
CA GLY A 203 -3.08 -8.54 16.78
C GLY A 203 -2.87 -7.17 16.10
N PRO A 204 -3.28 -6.98 14.84
CA PRO A 204 -3.19 -5.69 14.15
C PRO A 204 -4.08 -4.57 14.71
N MET A 205 -5.17 -4.93 15.41
CA MET A 205 -6.15 -4.00 15.98
C MET A 205 -5.97 -3.78 17.50
N ALA A 206 -5.14 -4.61 18.13
CA ALA A 206 -4.95 -4.61 19.56
C ALA A 206 -4.12 -3.42 20.05
N GLY A 207 -4.54 -2.80 21.14
CA GLY A 207 -3.71 -1.85 21.89
C GLY A 207 -2.51 -2.55 22.55
N SER A 208 -1.54 -1.78 23.04
CA SER A 208 -0.27 -2.30 23.56
C SER A 208 -0.44 -3.37 24.65
N LYS A 209 -1.37 -3.21 25.58
CA LYS A 209 -1.63 -4.17 26.67
C LYS A 209 -2.12 -5.53 26.13
N VAL A 210 -3.13 -5.51 25.26
CA VAL A 210 -3.70 -6.73 24.64
C VAL A 210 -2.67 -7.39 23.74
N ARG A 211 -1.93 -6.61 22.98
CA ARG A 211 -0.85 -7.10 22.10
C ARG A 211 0.24 -7.82 22.89
N ASN A 212 0.69 -7.27 24.02
CA ASN A 212 1.69 -7.92 24.87
C ASN A 212 1.16 -9.23 25.44
N ARG A 213 -0.10 -9.29 25.89
CA ARG A 213 -0.73 -10.52 26.34
C ARG A 213 -0.78 -11.59 25.26
N LEU A 214 -1.18 -11.22 24.03
CA LEU A 214 -1.18 -12.13 22.87
C LEU A 214 0.23 -12.68 22.58
N LEU A 215 1.27 -11.83 22.68
CA LEU A 215 2.66 -12.25 22.48
C LEU A 215 3.16 -13.21 23.57
N GLU A 216 2.79 -12.97 24.81
CA GLU A 216 3.12 -13.86 25.94
C GLU A 216 2.43 -15.22 25.80
N THR A 217 1.14 -15.23 25.48
CA THR A 217 0.39 -16.47 25.22
C THR A 217 0.98 -17.23 24.01
N ALA A 218 1.31 -16.55 22.92
CA ALA A 218 2.00 -17.14 21.77
C ALA A 218 3.34 -17.78 22.17
N ALA A 219 4.08 -17.14 23.10
CA ALA A 219 5.33 -17.69 23.59
C ALA A 219 5.14 -18.91 24.50
N CYS A 220 4.03 -19.01 25.24
CA CYS A 220 3.71 -20.21 26.02
C CYS A 220 3.34 -21.39 25.12
N MET A 221 2.57 -21.16 24.06
CA MET A 221 2.08 -22.18 23.14
C MET A 221 3.05 -22.50 21.99
N ALA A 222 4.22 -21.88 21.96
CA ALA A 222 5.11 -21.90 20.79
C ALA A 222 5.46 -23.31 20.30
N GLU A 223 5.60 -24.28 21.20
CA GLU A 223 5.99 -25.68 20.87
C GLU A 223 4.83 -26.51 20.31
N GLU A 224 3.60 -26.06 20.50
CA GLU A 224 2.38 -26.74 20.04
C GLU A 224 1.96 -26.30 18.63
N PHE A 225 2.55 -25.22 18.11
CA PHE A 225 2.19 -24.71 16.80
C PHE A 225 2.68 -25.60 15.66
N SER A 226 1.77 -25.86 14.72
CA SER A 226 2.11 -26.46 13.43
C SER A 226 2.93 -25.50 12.55
N SER A 227 3.61 -26.04 11.54
CA SER A 227 4.38 -25.24 10.56
C SER A 227 3.58 -24.09 9.95
N HIS A 228 2.31 -24.32 9.63
CA HIS A 228 1.42 -23.29 9.08
C HIS A 228 1.12 -22.18 10.09
N GLN A 229 0.82 -22.55 11.35
CA GLN A 229 0.50 -21.58 12.40
C GLN A 229 1.70 -20.70 12.75
N VAL A 230 2.91 -21.26 12.79
CA VAL A 230 4.16 -20.48 12.97
C VAL A 230 4.30 -19.43 11.86
N LEU A 231 4.04 -19.80 10.61
CA LEU A 231 4.11 -18.86 9.50
C LEU A 231 3.08 -17.72 9.63
N VAL A 232 1.85 -18.02 10.07
CA VAL A 232 0.79 -17.04 10.32
C VAL A 232 1.18 -16.07 11.43
N ILE A 233 1.74 -16.56 12.53
CA ILE A 233 2.18 -15.73 13.65
C ILE A 233 3.33 -14.81 13.23
N LEU A 234 4.36 -15.33 12.56
CA LEU A 234 5.49 -14.52 12.07
C LEU A 234 5.06 -13.49 11.03
N LYS A 235 4.14 -13.85 10.12
CA LYS A 235 3.51 -12.89 9.18
C LYS A 235 2.83 -11.75 9.94
N THR A 236 2.08 -12.08 10.98
CA THR A 236 1.35 -11.09 11.77
C THR A 236 2.29 -10.20 12.57
N MET A 237 3.32 -10.77 13.24
CA MET A 237 4.36 -10.00 13.93
C MET A 237 5.06 -9.02 12.97
N HIS A 238 5.37 -9.46 11.76
CA HIS A 238 5.96 -8.61 10.73
C HIS A 238 5.01 -7.46 10.33
N LYS A 239 3.71 -7.77 10.14
CA LYS A 239 2.68 -6.78 9.78
C LYS A 239 2.52 -5.69 10.84
N ILE A 240 2.54 -6.06 12.14
CA ILE A 240 2.46 -5.11 13.26
C ILE A 240 3.82 -4.51 13.65
N LYS A 241 4.89 -4.86 12.92
CA LYS A 241 6.29 -4.44 13.18
C LYS A 241 6.74 -4.71 14.62
N CYS A 242 6.25 -5.78 15.23
CA CYS A 242 6.55 -6.15 16.61
C CYS A 242 7.76 -7.07 16.68
N ARG A 243 8.84 -6.60 17.30
CA ARG A 243 10.07 -7.35 17.54
C ARG A 243 10.10 -7.88 18.99
N ASN A 244 9.51 -9.05 19.22
CA ASN A 244 9.59 -9.72 20.52
C ASN A 244 10.70 -10.79 20.46
N SER A 245 11.85 -10.51 21.08
CA SER A 245 13.03 -11.40 21.05
C SER A 245 12.79 -12.75 21.73
N HIS A 246 11.97 -12.80 22.79
CA HIS A 246 11.65 -14.03 23.50
C HIS A 246 10.82 -14.98 22.62
N LEU A 247 9.73 -14.47 22.02
CA LEU A 247 8.90 -15.25 21.10
C LEU A 247 9.70 -15.69 19.88
N LEU A 248 10.52 -14.81 19.29
CA LEU A 248 11.35 -15.14 18.13
C LEU A 248 12.37 -16.26 18.43
N LYS A 249 12.97 -16.29 19.63
CA LYS A 249 13.88 -17.37 20.03
C LYS A 249 13.15 -18.70 20.11
N LYS A 250 11.96 -18.75 20.74
CA LYS A 250 11.14 -19.96 20.82
C LYS A 250 10.69 -20.43 19.43
N MET A 251 10.18 -19.52 18.60
CA MET A 251 9.79 -19.85 17.23
C MET A 251 10.97 -20.36 16.39
N ALA A 252 12.17 -19.79 16.55
CA ALA A 252 13.37 -20.26 15.87
C ALA A 252 13.72 -21.71 16.26
N SER A 253 13.56 -22.09 17.53
CA SER A 253 13.77 -23.45 17.98
C SER A 253 12.78 -24.44 17.38
N VAL A 254 11.49 -24.07 17.32
CA VAL A 254 10.44 -24.90 16.69
C VAL A 254 10.69 -25.03 15.19
N LEU A 255 11.01 -23.93 14.52
CA LEU A 255 11.30 -23.92 13.09
C LEU A 255 12.49 -24.80 12.73
N HIS A 256 13.53 -24.80 13.55
CA HIS A 256 14.72 -25.63 13.30
C HIS A 256 14.37 -27.12 13.18
N LYS A 257 13.35 -27.59 13.91
CA LYS A 257 12.86 -28.97 13.87
C LYS A 257 12.01 -29.28 12.63
N HIS A 258 11.29 -28.29 12.10
CA HIS A 258 10.24 -28.50 11.09
C HIS A 258 10.52 -27.85 9.72
N LEU A 259 11.75 -27.35 9.46
CA LEU A 259 12.07 -26.66 8.20
C LEU A 259 11.79 -27.50 6.94
N ASP A 260 11.95 -28.80 7.04
CA ASP A 260 11.80 -29.71 5.90
C ASP A 260 10.33 -29.91 5.47
N SER A 261 9.37 -29.48 6.30
CA SER A 261 7.93 -29.53 5.99
C SER A 261 7.42 -28.37 5.13
N TYR A 262 8.25 -27.33 4.93
CA TYR A 262 7.86 -26.15 4.16
C TYR A 262 8.21 -26.26 2.68
N ASN A 263 7.34 -25.78 1.82
CA ASN A 263 7.65 -25.61 0.40
C ASN A 263 8.54 -24.37 0.16
N VAL A 264 9.08 -24.25 -1.07
CA VAL A 264 10.02 -23.17 -1.44
C VAL A 264 9.46 -21.77 -1.15
N LEU A 265 8.21 -21.50 -1.53
CA LEU A 265 7.58 -20.19 -1.33
C LEU A 265 7.34 -19.87 0.15
N GLN A 266 7.03 -20.89 0.96
CA GLN A 266 6.90 -20.74 2.41
C GLN A 266 8.26 -20.45 3.05
N LEU A 267 9.33 -21.15 2.65
CA LEU A 267 10.70 -20.90 3.13
C LEU A 267 11.18 -19.49 2.76
N VAL A 268 10.89 -19.03 1.55
CA VAL A 268 11.20 -17.67 1.12
C VAL A 268 10.52 -16.65 2.02
N LYS A 269 9.20 -16.77 2.25
CA LYS A 269 8.44 -15.87 3.14
C LYS A 269 8.92 -15.93 4.57
N LEU A 270 9.15 -17.15 5.09
CA LEU A 270 9.66 -17.39 6.44
C LEU A 270 10.99 -16.69 6.67
N THR A 271 11.94 -16.89 5.76
CA THR A 271 13.27 -16.26 5.83
C THR A 271 13.15 -14.74 5.82
N GLN A 272 12.30 -14.20 4.95
CA GLN A 272 12.05 -12.77 4.87
C GLN A 272 11.50 -12.22 6.20
N TYR A 273 10.50 -12.87 6.81
CA TYR A 273 9.93 -12.44 8.09
C TYR A 273 10.96 -12.50 9.22
N LEU A 274 11.75 -13.59 9.32
CA LEU A 274 12.78 -13.73 10.34
C LEU A 274 13.85 -12.62 10.26
N VAL A 275 14.33 -12.33 9.06
CA VAL A 275 15.31 -11.25 8.84
C VAL A 275 14.71 -9.89 9.20
N MET A 276 13.51 -9.59 8.76
CA MET A 276 12.86 -8.28 9.01
C MET A 276 12.48 -8.09 10.49
N LEU A 277 12.16 -9.17 11.19
CA LEU A 277 11.89 -9.15 12.63
C LEU A 277 13.18 -9.08 13.47
N GLY A 278 14.35 -9.22 12.85
CA GLY A 278 15.64 -9.16 13.55
C GLY A 278 15.96 -10.43 14.34
N CYS A 279 15.64 -11.59 13.79
CA CYS A 279 16.10 -12.87 14.36
C CYS A 279 17.62 -12.98 14.23
N HIS A 280 18.30 -13.41 15.30
CA HIS A 280 19.76 -13.52 15.35
C HIS A 280 20.24 -14.99 15.46
N ASN A 281 19.40 -15.98 15.13
CA ASN A 281 19.79 -17.39 15.19
C ASN A 281 20.60 -17.80 13.95
N LEU A 282 21.92 -17.85 14.08
CA LEU A 282 22.84 -18.17 12.98
C LEU A 282 22.70 -19.60 12.47
N GLU A 283 22.42 -20.58 13.35
CA GLU A 283 22.25 -21.99 12.98
C GLU A 283 21.00 -22.16 12.10
N LEU A 284 19.90 -21.52 12.50
CA LEU A 284 18.66 -21.50 11.70
C LEU A 284 18.90 -20.89 10.31
N PHE A 285 19.62 -19.77 10.23
CA PHE A 285 19.94 -19.15 8.95
C PHE A 285 20.89 -19.98 8.08
N ALA A 286 21.83 -20.71 8.70
CA ALA A 286 22.69 -21.64 7.98
C ALA A 286 21.88 -22.81 7.38
N LYS A 287 20.94 -23.38 8.13
CA LYS A 287 20.05 -24.45 7.64
C LYS A 287 19.12 -23.93 6.54
N LEU A 288 18.53 -22.73 6.70
CA LEU A 288 17.71 -22.08 5.67
C LEU A 288 18.52 -21.81 4.39
N LYS A 289 19.76 -21.32 4.50
CA LYS A 289 20.66 -21.14 3.37
C LYS A 289 20.86 -22.45 2.60
N MET A 290 21.18 -23.54 3.31
CA MET A 290 21.41 -24.85 2.68
C MET A 290 20.17 -25.34 1.93
N LEU A 291 18.98 -25.26 2.53
CA LEU A 291 17.74 -25.67 1.90
C LEU A 291 17.42 -24.80 0.67
N LEU A 292 17.54 -23.47 0.76
CA LEU A 292 17.29 -22.55 -0.35
C LEU A 292 18.27 -22.80 -1.51
N ILE A 293 19.55 -23.06 -1.26
CA ILE A 293 20.52 -23.42 -2.30
C ILE A 293 20.18 -24.80 -2.90
N GLY A 294 19.75 -25.75 -2.09
CA GLY A 294 19.28 -27.05 -2.57
C GLY A 294 18.11 -26.91 -3.55
N PHE A 295 17.11 -26.12 -3.21
CA PHE A 295 15.99 -25.81 -4.11
C PHE A 295 16.42 -25.04 -5.35
N LEU A 296 17.35 -24.10 -5.22
CA LEU A 296 17.86 -23.36 -6.36
C LEU A 296 18.53 -24.28 -7.40
N LYS A 297 19.24 -25.31 -6.96
CA LYS A 297 19.89 -26.29 -7.84
C LYS A 297 18.86 -27.07 -8.66
N SER A 298 17.77 -27.51 -8.05
CA SER A 298 16.73 -28.32 -8.67
C SER A 298 15.68 -27.52 -9.42
N SER A 299 15.46 -26.24 -9.07
CA SER A 299 14.41 -25.40 -9.65
C SER A 299 14.65 -25.13 -11.13
N VAL A 300 13.58 -25.23 -11.92
CA VAL A 300 13.53 -24.84 -13.34
C VAL A 300 12.63 -23.61 -13.55
N ILE A 301 11.80 -23.29 -12.55
CA ILE A 301 10.79 -22.22 -12.62
C ILE A 301 11.46 -20.85 -12.37
N PRO A 302 11.41 -19.89 -13.33
CA PRO A 302 12.03 -18.57 -13.15
C PRO A 302 11.52 -17.79 -11.93
N ALA A 303 10.23 -17.92 -11.60
CA ALA A 303 9.61 -17.26 -10.44
C ALA A 303 10.22 -17.71 -9.13
N ASP A 304 10.33 -19.02 -8.91
CA ASP A 304 10.89 -19.59 -7.68
C ASP A 304 12.40 -19.27 -7.58
N THR A 305 13.11 -19.38 -8.70
CA THR A 305 14.53 -19.04 -8.78
C THR A 305 14.78 -17.57 -8.39
N ALA A 306 14.00 -16.63 -8.94
CA ALA A 306 14.13 -15.21 -8.62
C ALA A 306 13.78 -14.90 -7.16
N ALA A 307 12.74 -15.55 -6.62
CA ALA A 307 12.33 -15.39 -5.22
C ALA A 307 13.42 -15.91 -4.25
N VAL A 308 14.01 -17.07 -4.54
CA VAL A 308 15.09 -17.64 -3.74
C VAL A 308 16.34 -16.75 -3.78
N ILE A 309 16.75 -16.28 -4.97
CA ILE A 309 17.90 -15.37 -5.13
C ILE A 309 17.70 -14.08 -4.32
N ARG A 310 16.51 -13.47 -4.40
CA ARG A 310 16.17 -12.27 -3.64
C ARG A 310 16.32 -12.49 -2.13
N VAL A 311 15.88 -13.63 -1.62
CA VAL A 311 15.91 -13.94 -0.19
C VAL A 311 17.32 -14.29 0.26
N LEU A 312 18.11 -15.00 -0.54
CA LEU A 312 19.53 -15.23 -0.24
C LEU A 312 20.29 -13.93 -0.05
N ALA A 313 19.97 -12.88 -0.81
CA ALA A 313 20.63 -11.58 -0.70
C ALA A 313 20.29 -10.82 0.60
N ILE A 314 19.24 -11.18 1.31
CA ILE A 314 18.91 -10.54 2.61
C ILE A 314 19.43 -11.32 3.81
N LEU A 315 19.90 -12.56 3.63
CA LEU A 315 20.47 -13.36 4.72
C LEU A 315 21.74 -12.71 5.27
N PRO A 316 21.92 -12.70 6.59
CA PRO A 316 23.15 -12.22 7.21
C PRO A 316 24.35 -13.09 6.78
N SER A 317 25.47 -12.43 6.50
CA SER A 317 26.75 -13.10 6.15
C SER A 317 26.70 -14.01 4.92
N PHE A 318 25.81 -13.71 3.94
CA PHE A 318 25.76 -14.49 2.72
C PHE A 318 26.84 -14.03 1.74
N GLN A 319 27.78 -14.95 1.43
CA GLN A 319 28.71 -14.78 0.29
C GLN A 319 28.10 -15.41 -0.95
N VAL A 320 28.22 -14.71 -2.08
CA VAL A 320 27.65 -15.17 -3.34
C VAL A 320 28.44 -16.37 -3.87
N GLU A 321 27.74 -17.47 -4.06
CA GLU A 321 28.30 -18.68 -4.65
C GLU A 321 28.13 -18.63 -6.18
N GLU A 322 29.15 -19.07 -6.94
CA GLU A 322 29.11 -19.10 -8.40
C GLU A 322 27.89 -19.83 -8.96
N ILE A 323 27.42 -20.86 -8.26
CA ILE A 323 26.22 -21.61 -8.65
C ILE A 323 24.96 -20.74 -8.68
N VAL A 324 24.88 -19.74 -7.80
CA VAL A 324 23.74 -18.79 -7.74
C VAL A 324 23.78 -17.88 -8.97
N ILE A 325 24.97 -17.39 -9.32
CA ILE A 325 25.18 -16.53 -10.49
C ILE A 325 24.87 -17.30 -11.79
N ASN A 326 25.39 -18.51 -11.93
CA ASN A 326 25.15 -19.34 -13.11
C ASN A 326 23.68 -19.70 -13.28
N LYS A 327 23.00 -20.00 -12.16
CA LYS A 327 21.55 -20.29 -12.20
C LYS A 327 20.73 -19.05 -12.53
N ALA A 328 21.09 -17.88 -11.98
CA ALA A 328 20.48 -16.61 -12.34
C ALA A 328 20.61 -16.37 -13.86
N ALA A 329 21.84 -16.49 -14.39
CA ALA A 329 22.11 -16.28 -15.82
C ALA A 329 21.31 -17.21 -16.75
N ALA A 330 21.06 -18.46 -16.31
CA ALA A 330 20.31 -19.44 -17.09
C ALA A 330 18.82 -19.12 -17.20
N VAL A 331 18.20 -18.51 -16.17
CA VAL A 331 16.76 -18.22 -16.16
C VAL A 331 16.40 -16.85 -16.72
N LEU A 332 17.36 -15.92 -16.88
CA LEU A 332 17.11 -14.53 -17.31
C LEU A 332 16.23 -14.44 -18.58
N PRO A 333 16.45 -15.22 -19.67
CA PRO A 333 15.67 -15.07 -20.89
C PRO A 333 14.18 -15.39 -20.72
N GLN A 334 13.83 -16.18 -19.70
CA GLN A 334 12.46 -16.60 -19.41
C GLN A 334 11.79 -15.74 -18.33
N CYS A 335 12.54 -14.81 -17.71
CA CYS A 335 12.05 -13.98 -16.63
C CYS A 335 11.10 -12.90 -17.11
N ARG A 336 10.03 -12.65 -16.34
CA ARG A 336 9.20 -11.45 -16.44
C ARG A 336 9.89 -10.28 -15.74
N LEU A 337 9.43 -9.03 -15.96
CA LEU A 337 10.05 -7.83 -15.38
C LEU A 337 10.20 -7.90 -13.86
N HIS A 338 9.18 -8.40 -13.14
CA HIS A 338 9.26 -8.51 -11.68
C HIS A 338 10.27 -9.58 -11.21
N HIS A 339 10.49 -10.65 -11.98
CA HIS A 339 11.56 -11.63 -11.69
C HIS A 339 12.93 -11.01 -11.90
N LEU A 340 13.13 -10.28 -13.03
CA LEU A 340 14.35 -9.52 -13.28
C LEU A 340 14.65 -8.54 -12.16
N ASN A 341 13.62 -7.83 -11.70
CA ASN A 341 13.74 -6.88 -10.58
C ASN A 341 14.18 -7.55 -9.27
N CYS A 342 13.68 -8.77 -8.98
CA CYS A 342 14.11 -9.54 -7.81
C CYS A 342 15.60 -9.90 -7.89
N ILE A 343 16.07 -10.37 -9.06
CA ILE A 343 17.47 -10.72 -9.30
C ILE A 343 18.36 -9.47 -9.26
N ALA A 344 17.92 -8.38 -9.89
CA ALA A 344 18.64 -7.11 -9.89
C ALA A 344 18.86 -6.56 -8.48
N THR A 345 17.79 -6.55 -7.66
CA THR A 345 17.86 -6.11 -6.26
C THR A 345 18.89 -6.92 -5.46
N ALA A 346 18.97 -8.22 -5.71
CA ALA A 346 19.97 -9.08 -5.09
C ALA A 346 21.39 -8.73 -5.55
N LEU A 347 21.60 -8.58 -6.86
CA LEU A 347 22.91 -8.25 -7.45
C LEU A 347 23.43 -6.88 -6.99
N VAL A 348 22.58 -5.85 -6.97
CA VAL A 348 22.94 -4.53 -6.48
C VAL A 348 23.41 -4.61 -5.03
N LYS A 349 22.68 -5.35 -4.19
CA LYS A 349 23.04 -5.52 -2.77
C LYS A 349 24.36 -6.25 -2.60
N TRP A 350 24.60 -7.32 -3.37
CA TRP A 350 25.87 -8.05 -3.33
C TRP A 350 27.04 -7.22 -3.85
N ASN A 351 26.86 -6.51 -4.96
CA ASN A 351 27.91 -5.62 -5.50
C ASN A 351 28.28 -4.50 -4.52
N HIS A 352 27.31 -3.98 -3.77
CA HIS A 352 27.61 -2.99 -2.72
C HIS A 352 28.39 -3.60 -1.56
N TYR A 353 28.09 -4.82 -1.16
CA TYR A 353 28.81 -5.55 -0.11
C TYR A 353 30.23 -5.92 -0.53
N ASP A 354 30.41 -6.41 -1.77
CA ASP A 354 31.72 -6.81 -2.32
C ASP A 354 32.67 -5.61 -2.48
N ARG A 355 32.16 -4.44 -2.86
CA ARG A 355 32.97 -3.19 -2.89
C ARG A 355 33.54 -2.81 -1.53
N LEU A 356 32.84 -3.10 -0.45
CA LEU A 356 33.30 -2.86 0.92
C LEU A 356 34.37 -3.88 1.37
N HIS A 357 34.39 -5.08 0.78
CA HIS A 357 35.23 -6.21 1.22
C HIS A 357 36.28 -6.69 0.20
N TRP A 358 36.44 -5.98 -0.95
CA TRP A 358 37.48 -6.25 -1.98
C TRP A 358 37.49 -7.70 -2.51
N GLN A 359 36.33 -8.29 -2.80
CA GLN A 359 36.23 -9.68 -3.26
C GLN A 359 36.12 -9.80 -4.79
N THR A 360 36.60 -10.92 -5.35
CA THR A 360 36.72 -11.20 -6.80
C THR A 360 35.43 -11.53 -7.53
N SER A 361 34.31 -11.73 -6.83
CA SER A 361 32.99 -12.01 -7.42
C SER A 361 32.34 -10.81 -8.16
N SER A 362 32.92 -9.61 -8.02
CA SER A 362 32.39 -8.38 -8.60
C SER A 362 32.27 -8.43 -10.13
N GLU A 363 33.22 -9.04 -10.85
CA GLU A 363 33.21 -9.05 -12.33
C GLU A 363 32.06 -9.93 -12.89
N LEU A 364 31.79 -11.09 -12.30
CA LEU A 364 30.70 -11.96 -12.71
C LEU A 364 29.33 -11.33 -12.42
N CYS A 365 29.20 -10.65 -11.28
CA CYS A 365 27.99 -9.90 -10.93
C CYS A 365 27.73 -8.75 -11.91
N VAL A 366 28.77 -8.01 -12.31
CA VAL A 366 28.65 -6.92 -13.30
C VAL A 366 28.23 -7.46 -14.66
N LYS A 367 28.84 -8.55 -15.15
CA LYS A 367 28.45 -9.19 -16.42
C LYS A 367 26.99 -9.69 -16.38
N LEU A 368 26.57 -10.26 -15.24
CA LEU A 368 25.20 -10.72 -15.08
C LEU A 368 24.21 -9.54 -15.04
N LEU A 369 24.58 -8.41 -14.40
CA LEU A 369 23.77 -7.22 -14.36
C LEU A 369 23.60 -6.61 -15.77
N GLN A 370 24.65 -6.57 -16.59
CA GLN A 370 24.55 -6.14 -17.99
C GLN A 370 23.56 -7.01 -18.78
N LYS A 371 23.71 -8.33 -18.69
CA LYS A 371 22.78 -9.27 -19.33
C LYS A 371 21.33 -9.08 -18.87
N LEU A 372 21.13 -8.79 -17.59
CA LEU A 372 19.83 -8.55 -17.00
C LEU A 372 19.21 -7.25 -17.54
N ASN A 373 20.02 -6.19 -17.70
CA ASN A 373 19.58 -4.94 -18.32
C ASN A 373 19.11 -5.19 -19.77
N ASP A 374 19.91 -5.93 -20.57
CA ASP A 374 19.56 -6.27 -21.95
C ASP A 374 18.23 -7.05 -22.02
N CYS A 375 18.03 -8.01 -21.11
CA CYS A 375 16.77 -8.75 -21.01
C CYS A 375 15.58 -7.84 -20.66
N GLY A 376 15.78 -6.87 -19.74
CA GLY A 376 14.78 -5.88 -19.36
C GLY A 376 14.36 -5.00 -20.55
N PHE A 377 15.33 -4.43 -21.27
CA PHE A 377 15.09 -3.60 -22.46
C PHE A 377 14.38 -4.39 -23.58
N GLN A 378 14.88 -5.60 -23.90
CA GLN A 378 14.24 -6.44 -24.92
C GLN A 378 12.79 -6.78 -24.58
N ARG A 379 12.48 -6.99 -23.28
CA ARG A 379 11.13 -7.29 -22.85
C ARG A 379 10.21 -6.10 -23.01
N LEU A 380 10.66 -4.89 -22.65
CA LEU A 380 9.91 -3.65 -22.85
C LEU A 380 9.68 -3.36 -24.33
N GLN A 381 10.68 -3.50 -25.17
CA GLN A 381 10.56 -3.29 -26.61
C GLN A 381 9.56 -4.25 -27.29
N LYS A 382 9.51 -5.50 -26.82
CA LYS A 382 8.56 -6.53 -27.31
C LYS A 382 7.16 -6.41 -26.70
N ALA A 383 6.96 -5.57 -25.70
CA ALA A 383 5.65 -5.40 -25.09
C ALA A 383 4.67 -4.74 -26.07
N ASN A 384 3.55 -5.40 -26.32
CA ASN A 384 2.48 -4.98 -27.25
C ASN A 384 1.11 -4.91 -26.60
N ASN A 385 1.00 -5.27 -25.31
CA ASN A 385 -0.24 -5.24 -24.53
C ASN A 385 0.00 -4.50 -23.22
N LEU A 386 -0.72 -3.38 -23.03
CA LEU A 386 -0.57 -2.52 -21.86
C LEU A 386 -1.02 -3.21 -20.55
N ASN A 387 -2.09 -3.99 -20.59
CA ASN A 387 -2.60 -4.67 -19.39
C ASN A 387 -1.57 -5.66 -18.83
N LEU A 388 -0.98 -6.48 -19.69
CA LEU A 388 0.07 -7.41 -19.29
C LEU A 388 1.33 -6.68 -18.78
N LEU A 389 1.69 -5.57 -19.40
CA LEU A 389 2.82 -4.75 -18.96
C LEU A 389 2.55 -4.18 -17.56
N LEU A 390 1.39 -3.58 -17.32
CA LEU A 390 1.03 -3.01 -16.01
C LEU A 390 0.94 -4.06 -14.91
N GLU A 391 0.45 -5.27 -15.23
CA GLU A 391 0.47 -6.40 -14.29
C GLU A 391 1.91 -6.75 -13.86
N GLU A 392 2.84 -6.83 -14.81
CA GLU A 392 4.25 -7.08 -14.51
C GLU A 392 4.90 -5.96 -13.69
N LEU A 393 4.56 -4.69 -13.98
CA LEU A 393 5.08 -3.50 -13.31
C LEU A 393 4.56 -3.30 -11.88
N THR A 394 3.44 -3.91 -11.52
CA THR A 394 2.83 -3.77 -10.19
C THR A 394 3.82 -4.08 -9.06
N HIS A 395 4.67 -5.08 -9.24
CA HIS A 395 5.62 -5.57 -8.25
C HIS A 395 7.08 -5.12 -8.48
N VAL A 396 7.33 -4.33 -9.51
CA VAL A 396 8.67 -3.81 -9.85
C VAL A 396 8.94 -2.54 -9.05
N ASN A 397 10.07 -2.48 -8.33
CA ASN A 397 10.46 -1.32 -7.54
C ASN A 397 11.97 -1.33 -7.23
N GLY A 398 12.52 -0.21 -6.77
CA GLY A 398 13.90 -0.07 -6.30
C GLY A 398 14.83 0.53 -7.34
N GLU A 399 16.07 0.78 -6.91
CA GLU A 399 17.08 1.55 -7.63
C GLU A 399 17.32 1.04 -9.07
N TRP A 400 17.45 -0.27 -9.26
CA TRP A 400 17.67 -0.82 -10.59
C TRP A 400 16.58 -0.41 -11.59
N PHE A 401 15.31 -0.58 -11.21
CA PHE A 401 14.22 -0.17 -12.08
C PHE A 401 14.21 1.34 -12.32
N GLU A 402 14.41 2.07 -11.24
CA GLU A 402 14.34 3.52 -11.23
C GLU A 402 15.45 4.18 -12.04
N GLU A 403 16.65 3.59 -12.06
CA GLU A 403 17.82 4.15 -12.74
C GLU A 403 17.99 3.61 -14.17
N VAL A 404 17.57 2.35 -14.42
CA VAL A 404 17.87 1.68 -15.68
C VAL A 404 16.66 1.60 -16.60
N LEU A 405 15.49 1.19 -16.08
CA LEU A 405 14.33 0.85 -16.93
C LEU A 405 13.21 1.88 -16.92
N SER A 406 13.21 2.86 -16.04
CA SER A 406 12.06 3.77 -15.87
C SER A 406 11.75 4.56 -17.14
N GLU A 407 12.77 5.07 -17.84
CA GLU A 407 12.59 5.87 -19.07
C GLU A 407 12.05 5.00 -20.22
N GLU A 408 12.62 3.83 -20.45
CA GLU A 408 12.15 2.91 -21.49
C GLU A 408 10.74 2.39 -21.19
N THR A 409 10.43 2.19 -19.91
CA THR A 409 9.07 1.80 -19.49
C THR A 409 8.07 2.91 -19.83
N MET A 410 8.41 4.18 -19.57
CA MET A 410 7.55 5.31 -19.93
C MET A 410 7.40 5.45 -21.44
N ALA A 411 8.47 5.30 -22.20
CA ALA A 411 8.42 5.29 -23.67
C ALA A 411 7.52 4.15 -24.20
N THR A 412 7.61 2.97 -23.55
CA THR A 412 6.74 1.84 -23.91
C THR A 412 5.27 2.13 -23.58
N CYS A 413 4.97 2.72 -22.41
CA CYS A 413 3.60 3.13 -22.06
C CYS A 413 3.07 4.19 -23.04
N GLN A 414 3.90 5.15 -23.47
CA GLN A 414 3.52 6.14 -24.50
C GLN A 414 3.23 5.49 -25.85
N ARG A 415 4.04 4.51 -26.26
CA ARG A 415 3.80 3.74 -27.50
C ARG A 415 2.47 2.98 -27.46
N LEU A 416 2.02 2.58 -26.28
CA LEU A 416 0.77 1.85 -26.06
C LEU A 416 -0.38 2.73 -25.59
N ILE A 417 -0.30 4.06 -25.78
CA ILE A 417 -1.25 5.05 -25.24
C ILE A 417 -2.70 4.80 -25.67
N ASP A 418 -2.92 4.31 -26.89
CA ASP A 418 -4.25 4.02 -27.45
C ASP A 418 -4.93 2.82 -26.74
N GLN A 419 -4.17 2.02 -26.01
CA GLN A 419 -4.70 0.91 -25.21
C GLN A 419 -5.13 1.34 -23.80
N ILE A 420 -5.00 2.62 -23.44
CA ILE A 420 -5.49 3.13 -22.17
C ILE A 420 -7.01 3.20 -22.22
N THR A 421 -7.65 2.40 -21.38
CA THR A 421 -9.10 2.24 -21.28
C THR A 421 -9.53 2.24 -19.82
N LEU A 422 -10.84 2.18 -19.57
CA LEU A 422 -11.42 2.04 -18.22
C LEU A 422 -10.80 0.88 -17.42
N ALA A 423 -10.48 -0.23 -18.08
CA ALA A 423 -9.97 -1.43 -17.42
C ALA A 423 -8.56 -1.27 -16.81
N ASN A 424 -7.75 -0.33 -17.31
CA ASN A 424 -6.35 -0.20 -16.91
C ASN A 424 -5.94 1.20 -16.42
N VAL A 425 -6.80 2.20 -16.57
CA VAL A 425 -6.52 3.58 -16.17
C VAL A 425 -6.10 3.70 -14.71
N LEU A 426 -6.73 2.92 -13.82
CA LEU A 426 -6.39 2.91 -12.40
C LEU A 426 -5.01 2.29 -12.13
N GLN A 427 -4.68 1.18 -12.80
CA GLN A 427 -3.37 0.53 -12.65
C GLN A 427 -2.24 1.42 -13.17
N LEU A 428 -2.46 2.09 -14.31
CA LEU A 428 -1.53 3.08 -14.85
C LEU A 428 -1.36 4.25 -13.88
N SER A 429 -2.45 4.74 -13.29
CA SER A 429 -2.40 5.81 -12.28
C SER A 429 -1.56 5.41 -11.07
N PHE A 430 -1.74 4.23 -10.52
CA PHE A 430 -0.88 3.71 -9.45
C PHE A 430 0.59 3.61 -9.85
N PHE A 431 0.86 3.18 -11.06
CA PHE A 431 2.22 3.09 -11.57
C PHE A 431 2.89 4.47 -11.66
N LEU A 432 2.20 5.48 -12.21
CA LEU A 432 2.69 6.87 -12.31
C LEU A 432 2.89 7.52 -10.92
N ILE A 433 1.97 7.30 -9.98
CA ILE A 433 2.12 7.75 -8.58
C ILE A 433 3.39 7.15 -7.96
N LYS A 434 3.57 5.83 -8.10
CA LYS A 434 4.67 5.08 -7.52
C LYS A 434 6.02 5.54 -8.06
N THR A 435 6.12 5.76 -9.36
CA THR A 435 7.36 6.21 -10.02
C THR A 435 7.59 7.71 -9.85
N SER A 436 6.56 8.48 -9.51
CA SER A 436 6.59 9.95 -9.50
C SER A 436 7.08 10.54 -10.82
N TYR A 437 6.78 9.90 -11.93
CA TYR A 437 7.18 10.31 -13.27
C TYR A 437 6.06 11.15 -13.90
N CYS A 438 6.35 12.39 -14.26
CA CYS A 438 5.41 13.30 -14.90
C CYS A 438 5.52 13.17 -16.41
N CYS A 439 4.52 12.53 -17.03
CA CYS A 439 4.43 12.37 -18.48
C CYS A 439 3.11 13.00 -18.98
N PRO A 440 3.13 14.23 -19.52
CA PRO A 440 1.92 14.93 -19.93
C PRO A 440 1.01 14.09 -20.83
N LEU A 441 1.53 13.46 -21.86
CA LEU A 441 0.74 12.65 -22.80
C LEU A 441 -0.05 11.53 -22.11
N LEU A 442 0.57 10.81 -21.17
CA LEU A 442 -0.11 9.76 -20.43
C LEU A 442 -1.13 10.33 -19.44
N LEU A 443 -0.80 11.46 -18.79
CA LEU A 443 -1.68 12.11 -17.83
C LEU A 443 -2.92 12.67 -18.53
N ASP A 444 -2.75 13.33 -19.69
CA ASP A 444 -3.87 13.85 -20.48
C ASP A 444 -4.81 12.73 -20.94
N ARG A 445 -4.24 11.59 -21.37
CA ARG A 445 -5.06 10.44 -21.75
C ARG A 445 -5.79 9.82 -20.55
N VAL A 446 -5.15 9.76 -19.38
CA VAL A 446 -5.81 9.33 -18.14
C VAL A 446 -6.98 10.24 -17.79
N ALA A 447 -6.80 11.56 -17.89
CA ALA A 447 -7.87 12.53 -17.65
C ALA A 447 -9.04 12.34 -18.63
N SER A 448 -8.77 12.24 -19.95
CA SER A 448 -9.81 12.05 -20.98
C SER A 448 -10.62 10.78 -20.74
N VAL A 449 -9.94 9.63 -20.54
CA VAL A 449 -10.62 8.34 -20.29
C VAL A 449 -11.45 8.38 -19.01
N THR A 450 -11.00 9.13 -17.99
CA THR A 450 -11.74 9.28 -16.74
C THR A 450 -13.02 10.07 -16.94
N VAL A 451 -12.96 11.21 -17.61
CA VAL A 451 -14.15 12.04 -17.89
C VAL A 451 -15.14 11.30 -18.79
N GLU A 452 -14.65 10.66 -19.86
CA GLU A 452 -15.49 9.89 -20.79
C GLU A 452 -16.27 8.75 -20.12
N ASN A 453 -15.77 8.21 -18.99
CA ASN A 453 -16.34 7.04 -18.34
C ASN A 453 -16.69 7.27 -16.87
N ILE A 454 -16.86 8.52 -16.44
CA ILE A 454 -17.03 8.90 -15.03
C ILE A 454 -18.12 8.10 -14.29
N ASP A 455 -19.24 7.84 -14.94
CA ASP A 455 -20.38 7.14 -14.38
C ASP A 455 -20.13 5.63 -14.16
N LYS A 456 -19.12 5.08 -14.83
CA LYS A 456 -18.75 3.66 -14.75
C LYS A 456 -17.61 3.41 -13.77
N ILE A 457 -16.91 4.46 -13.34
CA ILE A 457 -15.78 4.36 -12.43
C ILE A 457 -16.31 4.44 -10.99
N HIS A 458 -15.88 3.50 -10.16
CA HIS A 458 -16.23 3.55 -8.75
C HIS A 458 -15.64 4.81 -8.07
N PRO A 459 -16.36 5.54 -7.20
CA PRO A 459 -15.88 6.78 -6.58
C PRO A 459 -14.51 6.64 -5.89
N PHE A 460 -14.25 5.49 -5.28
CA PHE A 460 -12.96 5.21 -4.65
C PHE A 460 -11.79 5.13 -5.65
N GLU A 461 -12.04 4.70 -6.88
CA GLU A 461 -11.03 4.68 -7.95
C GLU A 461 -10.74 6.10 -8.46
N ILE A 462 -11.78 6.94 -8.56
CA ILE A 462 -11.63 8.37 -8.92
C ILE A 462 -10.75 9.09 -7.89
N TYR A 463 -10.90 8.78 -6.60
CA TYR A 463 -10.01 9.31 -5.56
C TYR A 463 -8.53 9.04 -5.88
N PHE A 464 -8.17 7.83 -6.32
CA PHE A 464 -6.77 7.52 -6.67
C PHE A 464 -6.30 8.22 -7.94
N ILE A 465 -7.19 8.40 -8.91
CA ILE A 465 -6.88 9.16 -10.12
C ILE A 465 -6.61 10.63 -9.76
N LEU A 466 -7.47 11.27 -8.96
CA LEU A 466 -7.24 12.62 -8.47
C LEU A 466 -5.96 12.73 -7.63
N PHE A 467 -5.64 11.69 -6.84
CA PHE A 467 -4.38 11.66 -6.10
C PHE A 467 -3.16 11.67 -7.02
N LEU A 468 -3.21 11.05 -8.20
CA LEU A 468 -2.15 11.14 -9.20
C LEU A 468 -1.89 12.60 -9.61
N PHE A 469 -2.93 13.30 -10.02
CA PHE A 469 -2.82 14.70 -10.49
C PHE A 469 -2.35 15.64 -9.38
N SER A 470 -2.95 15.52 -8.20
CA SER A 470 -2.55 16.31 -7.02
C SER A 470 -1.11 16.01 -6.58
N ALA A 471 -0.69 14.74 -6.55
CA ALA A 471 0.65 14.37 -6.12
C ALA A 471 1.73 14.85 -7.08
N LEU A 472 1.48 14.77 -8.39
CA LEU A 472 2.40 15.25 -9.42
C LEU A 472 2.28 16.76 -9.67
N ASN A 473 1.30 17.45 -9.07
CA ASN A 473 1.01 18.85 -9.31
C ASN A 473 0.81 19.15 -10.81
N TYR A 474 0.02 18.31 -11.47
CA TYR A 474 -0.21 18.39 -12.90
C TYR A 474 -1.65 18.77 -13.21
N ASP A 475 -1.80 19.82 -14.01
CA ASP A 475 -3.08 20.31 -14.51
C ASP A 475 -3.28 19.84 -15.95
N PRO A 476 -4.27 18.97 -16.24
CA PRO A 476 -4.55 18.55 -17.61
C PRO A 476 -5.11 19.72 -18.44
N PRO A 477 -5.03 19.70 -19.80
CA PRO A 477 -5.51 20.77 -20.66
C PRO A 477 -6.98 21.15 -20.45
N VAL A 478 -7.81 20.18 -20.02
CA VAL A 478 -9.23 20.35 -19.64
C VAL A 478 -9.39 20.40 -18.12
N ASN A 479 -8.52 21.13 -17.43
CA ASN A 479 -8.38 21.11 -15.98
C ASN A 479 -9.70 21.36 -15.23
N GLU A 480 -10.39 22.46 -15.56
CA GLU A 480 -11.66 22.82 -14.88
C GLU A 480 -12.71 21.74 -15.08
N GLU A 481 -12.96 21.29 -16.30
CA GLU A 481 -13.93 20.24 -16.61
C GLU A 481 -13.58 18.92 -15.92
N PHE A 482 -12.32 18.52 -15.93
CA PHE A 482 -11.85 17.28 -15.31
C PHE A 482 -12.09 17.26 -13.79
N PHE A 483 -11.60 18.29 -13.08
CA PHE A 483 -11.75 18.36 -11.64
C PHE A 483 -13.20 18.57 -11.23
N GLU A 484 -13.95 19.45 -11.89
CA GLU A 484 -15.36 19.67 -11.58
C GLU A 484 -16.20 18.40 -11.75
N THR A 485 -16.05 17.68 -12.85
CA THR A 485 -16.77 16.43 -13.12
C THR A 485 -16.43 15.37 -12.06
N CYS A 486 -15.15 15.18 -11.74
CA CYS A 486 -14.72 14.26 -10.70
C CYS A 486 -15.27 14.65 -9.32
N ILE A 487 -15.21 15.93 -8.94
CA ILE A 487 -15.71 16.44 -7.66
C ILE A 487 -17.22 16.26 -7.54
N GLN A 488 -17.99 16.59 -8.55
CA GLN A 488 -19.44 16.41 -8.57
C GLN A 488 -19.82 14.94 -8.37
N HIS A 489 -19.15 14.04 -9.10
CA HIS A 489 -19.38 12.60 -8.95
C HIS A 489 -19.04 12.11 -7.52
N LEU A 490 -17.93 12.55 -6.95
CA LEU A 490 -17.51 12.18 -5.60
C LEU A 490 -18.46 12.72 -4.52
N ILE A 491 -18.92 14.00 -4.66
CA ILE A 491 -19.85 14.61 -3.70
C ILE A 491 -21.19 13.88 -3.70
N SER A 492 -21.69 13.47 -4.86
CA SER A 492 -22.93 12.68 -4.98
C SER A 492 -22.81 11.29 -4.32
N ASN A 493 -21.58 10.77 -4.16
CA ASN A 493 -21.29 9.42 -3.68
C ASN A 493 -20.50 9.40 -2.36
N LEU A 494 -20.54 10.45 -1.54
CA LEU A 494 -19.80 10.52 -0.26
C LEU A 494 -20.13 9.39 0.73
N SER A 495 -21.28 8.75 0.58
CA SER A 495 -21.69 7.60 1.39
C SER A 495 -20.88 6.32 1.14
N CYS A 496 -20.18 6.25 -0.01
CA CYS A 496 -19.31 5.12 -0.35
C CYS A 496 -17.97 5.15 0.41
N PHE A 497 -17.66 6.27 1.09
CA PHE A 497 -16.39 6.47 1.76
C PHE A 497 -16.52 6.35 3.28
N GLU A 498 -15.57 5.65 3.89
CA GLU A 498 -15.38 5.72 5.33
C GLU A 498 -14.80 7.07 5.77
N THR A 499 -14.93 7.41 7.07
CA THR A 499 -14.47 8.70 7.59
C THR A 499 -13.00 8.99 7.30
N HIS A 500 -12.12 8.01 7.47
CA HIS A 500 -10.70 8.20 7.18
C HIS A 500 -10.41 8.40 5.68
N HIS A 501 -11.17 7.77 4.77
CA HIS A 501 -11.04 8.01 3.33
C HIS A 501 -11.49 9.42 2.93
N LEU A 502 -12.55 9.97 3.58
CA LEU A 502 -12.97 11.35 3.34
C LEU A 502 -11.90 12.36 3.74
N VAL A 503 -11.16 12.12 4.82
CA VAL A 503 -10.00 12.95 5.20
C VAL A 503 -8.91 12.91 4.13
N LEU A 504 -8.60 11.70 3.62
CA LEU A 504 -7.61 11.54 2.56
C LEU A 504 -8.05 12.23 1.26
N LEU A 505 -9.33 12.11 0.91
CA LEU A 505 -9.93 12.78 -0.25
C LEU A 505 -9.88 14.31 -0.11
N GLY A 506 -10.32 14.85 1.04
CA GLY A 506 -10.26 16.27 1.32
C GLY A 506 -8.84 16.83 1.21
N HIS A 507 -7.84 16.09 1.71
CA HIS A 507 -6.44 16.48 1.57
C HIS A 507 -5.98 16.48 0.10
N VAL A 508 -6.35 15.47 -0.69
CA VAL A 508 -5.98 15.40 -2.12
C VAL A 508 -6.54 16.58 -2.89
N LEU A 509 -7.80 16.91 -2.64
CA LEU A 509 -8.44 18.08 -3.27
C LEU A 509 -7.81 19.39 -2.82
N ALA A 510 -7.52 19.55 -1.54
CA ALA A 510 -6.84 20.73 -1.01
C ALA A 510 -5.43 20.93 -1.61
N VAL A 511 -4.70 19.84 -1.87
CA VAL A 511 -3.40 19.90 -2.56
C VAL A 511 -3.58 20.45 -3.98
N ALA A 512 -4.65 20.05 -4.67
CA ALA A 512 -4.99 20.57 -6.00
C ALA A 512 -5.66 21.96 -5.96
N GLY A 513 -5.93 22.55 -4.79
CA GLY A 513 -6.53 23.87 -4.64
C GLY A 513 -8.07 23.87 -4.65
N TYR A 514 -8.71 22.70 -4.51
CA TYR A 514 -10.17 22.57 -4.49
C TYR A 514 -10.69 22.30 -3.09
N PHE A 515 -11.69 23.08 -2.64
CA PHE A 515 -12.27 23.01 -1.30
C PHE A 515 -13.81 22.89 -1.37
N PRO A 516 -14.37 21.74 -1.77
CA PRO A 516 -15.82 21.58 -1.86
C PRO A 516 -16.48 21.78 -0.48
N PRO A 517 -17.39 22.78 -0.32
CA PRO A 517 -17.96 23.13 0.98
C PRO A 517 -18.62 21.95 1.70
N VAL A 518 -19.37 21.14 0.95
CA VAL A 518 -20.07 19.96 1.49
C VAL A 518 -19.10 18.97 2.14
N LEU A 519 -17.98 18.72 1.51
CA LEU A 519 -16.95 17.79 2.02
C LEU A 519 -16.24 18.40 3.24
N ILE A 520 -15.81 19.66 3.15
CA ILE A 520 -15.06 20.36 4.20
C ILE A 520 -15.90 20.48 5.47
N MET A 521 -17.14 20.95 5.38
CA MET A 521 -18.05 21.08 6.54
C MET A 521 -18.40 19.72 7.14
N ARG A 522 -18.47 18.67 6.34
CA ARG A 522 -18.68 17.29 6.83
C ARG A 522 -17.47 16.79 7.64
N ILE A 523 -16.24 17.01 7.15
CA ILE A 523 -15.01 16.54 7.83
C ILE A 523 -14.78 17.26 9.15
N PHE A 524 -15.01 18.57 9.22
CA PHE A 524 -14.78 19.37 10.43
C PHE A 524 -15.99 19.43 11.35
N ASN A 525 -16.95 18.50 11.21
CA ASN A 525 -18.04 18.32 12.16
C ASN A 525 -17.60 17.50 13.37
N ILE A 526 -18.06 17.85 14.57
CA ILE A 526 -17.68 17.19 15.83
C ILE A 526 -18.06 15.69 15.82
N SER A 527 -19.25 15.35 15.33
CA SER A 527 -19.70 13.95 15.25
C SER A 527 -18.83 13.13 14.28
N PHE A 528 -18.40 13.72 13.18
CA PHE A 528 -17.48 13.08 12.24
C PHE A 528 -16.10 12.84 12.87
N LEU A 529 -15.54 13.84 13.55
CA LEU A 529 -14.24 13.72 14.20
C LEU A 529 -14.26 12.68 15.33
N SER A 530 -15.35 12.61 16.12
CA SER A 530 -15.51 11.57 17.14
C SER A 530 -15.59 10.16 16.53
N LYS A 531 -16.29 9.99 15.41
CA LYS A 531 -16.34 8.72 14.66
C LYS A 531 -14.96 8.37 14.09
N LEU A 532 -14.25 9.35 13.56
CA LEU A 532 -12.89 9.18 13.06
C LEU A 532 -11.94 8.70 14.16
N ASP A 533 -11.97 9.32 15.34
CA ASP A 533 -11.11 8.93 16.47
C ASP A 533 -11.33 7.48 16.86
N ALA A 534 -12.59 7.03 16.93
CA ALA A 534 -12.93 5.63 17.19
C ALA A 534 -12.36 4.70 16.12
N GLN A 535 -12.47 5.06 14.83
CA GLN A 535 -11.92 4.26 13.72
C GLN A 535 -10.38 4.22 13.75
N LEU A 536 -9.72 5.32 14.10
CA LEU A 536 -8.26 5.38 14.20
C LEU A 536 -7.67 4.43 15.24
N GLU A 537 -8.45 3.98 16.23
CA GLU A 537 -7.98 2.99 17.22
C GLU A 537 -7.79 1.58 16.64
N VAL A 538 -8.47 1.24 15.55
CA VAL A 538 -8.45 -0.10 14.95
C VAL A 538 -7.67 -0.14 13.64
N LEU A 539 -7.30 1.01 13.09
CA LEU A 539 -6.50 1.09 11.88
C LEU A 539 -5.02 0.76 12.17
N PRO A 540 -4.30 0.21 11.17
CA PRO A 540 -2.86 0.01 11.27
C PRO A 540 -2.12 1.31 11.61
N ASP A 541 -1.10 1.26 12.46
CA ASP A 541 -0.37 2.43 12.95
C ASP A 541 0.13 3.35 11.80
N THR A 542 0.57 2.76 10.69
CA THR A 542 1.04 3.52 9.51
C THR A 542 -0.10 4.29 8.83
N LEU A 543 -1.28 3.70 8.73
CA LEU A 543 -2.46 4.36 8.16
C LEU A 543 -3.00 5.41 9.12
N LYS A 544 -3.08 5.09 10.42
CA LYS A 544 -3.44 6.04 11.47
C LYS A 544 -2.59 7.30 11.42
N GLN A 545 -1.25 7.15 11.41
CA GLN A 545 -0.32 8.29 11.31
C GLN A 545 -0.53 9.09 10.03
N ARG A 546 -0.76 8.41 8.91
CA ARG A 546 -1.05 9.05 7.63
C ARG A 546 -2.33 9.89 7.70
N VAL A 547 -3.41 9.32 8.22
CA VAL A 547 -4.70 10.03 8.34
C VAL A 547 -4.59 11.24 9.27
N CYS A 548 -3.98 11.09 10.45
CA CYS A 548 -3.77 12.21 11.37
C CYS A 548 -2.92 13.34 10.74
N SER A 549 -1.84 12.97 10.04
CA SER A 549 -1.01 13.94 9.33
C SER A 549 -1.77 14.64 8.20
N ARG A 550 -2.59 13.92 7.43
CA ARG A 550 -3.40 14.51 6.35
C ARG A 550 -4.52 15.39 6.88
N LEU A 551 -5.15 15.00 7.97
CA LEU A 551 -6.18 15.82 8.65
C LEU A 551 -5.58 17.16 9.12
N MET A 552 -4.40 17.15 9.74
CA MET A 552 -3.72 18.37 10.14
C MET A 552 -3.34 19.25 8.93
N LYS A 553 -2.85 18.64 7.84
CA LYS A 553 -2.53 19.36 6.61
C LYS A 553 -3.77 19.95 5.93
N LEU A 554 -4.89 19.22 5.93
CA LEU A 554 -6.16 19.71 5.42
C LEU A 554 -6.70 20.87 6.25
N ASN A 555 -6.70 20.76 7.60
CA ASN A 555 -7.12 21.86 8.48
C ASN A 555 -6.29 23.12 8.22
N ARG A 556 -4.96 22.98 8.08
CA ARG A 556 -4.05 24.06 7.73
C ARG A 556 -4.42 24.73 6.40
N ALA A 557 -4.66 23.92 5.36
CA ALA A 557 -5.05 24.44 4.04
C ALA A 557 -6.37 25.21 4.11
N VAL A 558 -7.36 24.66 4.80
CA VAL A 558 -8.67 25.34 4.99
C VAL A 558 -8.53 26.63 5.78
N CYS A 559 -7.76 26.66 6.85
CA CYS A 559 -7.55 27.88 7.66
C CYS A 559 -6.85 28.99 6.88
N LEU A 560 -5.94 28.64 5.97
CA LEU A 560 -5.16 29.62 5.20
C LEU A 560 -5.86 30.06 3.89
N GLU A 561 -6.46 29.11 3.16
CA GLU A 561 -6.99 29.36 1.82
C GLU A 561 -8.49 29.66 1.82
N CYS A 562 -9.24 29.22 2.84
CA CYS A 562 -10.70 29.36 2.94
C CYS A 562 -11.14 29.84 4.31
N PRO A 563 -10.71 31.04 4.77
CA PRO A 563 -11.06 31.58 6.09
C PRO A 563 -12.57 31.79 6.27
N GLU A 564 -13.34 31.91 5.19
CA GLU A 564 -14.80 32.04 5.16
C GLU A 564 -15.53 30.82 5.75
N PHE A 565 -14.90 29.66 5.82
CA PHE A 565 -15.52 28.49 6.49
C PHE A 565 -15.49 28.58 8.02
N HIS A 566 -14.76 29.54 8.61
CA HIS A 566 -14.64 29.74 10.05
C HIS A 566 -14.23 28.47 10.82
N ILE A 567 -13.42 27.59 10.21
CA ILE A 567 -12.92 26.37 10.83
C ILE A 567 -11.69 26.73 11.67
N PRO A 568 -11.69 26.44 13.00
CA PRO A 568 -10.58 26.77 13.85
C PRO A 568 -9.36 25.88 13.56
N TRP A 569 -8.17 26.42 13.77
CA TRP A 569 -6.94 25.63 13.78
C TRP A 569 -6.96 24.66 14.97
N PHE A 570 -6.44 23.44 14.75
CA PHE A 570 -6.42 22.43 15.80
C PHE A 570 -5.59 22.85 17.01
N HIS A 571 -5.98 22.33 18.17
CA HIS A 571 -5.29 22.59 19.43
C HIS A 571 -3.83 22.15 19.37
N GLU A 572 -2.97 22.94 19.95
CA GLU A 572 -1.52 22.78 19.92
C GLU A 572 -1.04 21.37 20.33
N ARG A 573 -1.64 20.76 21.37
CA ARG A 573 -1.28 19.40 21.80
C ARG A 573 -1.47 18.35 20.71
N TYR A 574 -2.53 18.48 19.93
CA TYR A 574 -2.75 17.58 18.79
C TYR A 574 -1.69 17.80 17.71
N CYS A 575 -1.43 19.05 17.35
CA CYS A 575 -0.43 19.39 16.34
C CYS A 575 0.97 18.94 16.76
N GLN A 576 1.37 19.12 18.01
CA GLN A 576 2.64 18.63 18.55
C GLN A 576 2.75 17.11 18.48
N HIS A 577 1.69 16.39 18.85
CA HIS A 577 1.68 14.93 18.79
C HIS A 577 1.88 14.42 17.35
N VAL A 578 1.17 14.99 16.39
CA VAL A 578 1.30 14.63 14.97
C VAL A 578 2.68 15.00 14.42
N PHE A 579 3.20 16.18 14.78
CA PHE A 579 4.48 16.69 14.33
C PHE A 579 5.66 15.87 14.85
N ARG A 580 5.68 15.50 16.14
CA ARG A 580 6.76 14.67 16.74
C ARG A 580 6.95 13.35 16.01
N ASN A 581 5.90 12.78 15.48
CA ASN A 581 5.95 11.53 14.72
C ASN A 581 6.49 11.70 13.30
N SER A 582 6.64 12.94 12.81
CA SER A 582 7.08 13.27 11.46
C SER A 582 8.43 14.00 11.38
N SER A 583 9.01 14.43 12.51
CA SER A 583 10.23 15.26 12.51
C SER A 583 11.45 14.52 11.96
N SER A 584 12.13 15.17 11.03
CA SER A 584 13.39 14.69 10.43
C SER A 584 14.61 14.99 11.31
N ARG A 585 15.62 14.12 11.26
CA ARG A 585 16.90 14.32 11.92
C ARG A 585 17.65 15.52 11.32
N ILE A 586 18.40 16.23 12.14
CA ILE A 586 19.27 17.33 11.69
C ILE A 586 20.28 16.78 10.64
N ASN A 587 20.19 17.32 9.44
CA ASN A 587 21.08 16.93 8.34
C ASN A 587 22.40 17.73 8.45
N PRO A 588 23.57 17.10 8.33
CA PRO A 588 24.87 17.80 8.29
C PRO A 588 24.95 18.91 7.23
N LEU A 589 24.24 18.73 6.11
CA LEU A 589 24.12 19.74 5.06
C LEU A 589 23.49 21.04 5.59
N ARG A 590 22.45 20.96 6.42
CA ARG A 590 21.81 22.14 7.02
C ARG A 590 22.81 22.96 7.87
N GLN A 591 23.67 22.29 8.61
CA GLN A 591 24.69 22.99 9.40
C GLN A 591 25.76 23.69 8.53
N HIS A 592 26.13 23.07 7.42
CA HIS A 592 27.08 23.67 6.47
C HIS A 592 26.49 24.92 5.81
N VAL A 593 25.25 24.82 5.30
CA VAL A 593 24.54 25.95 4.69
C VAL A 593 24.31 27.09 5.70
N HIS A 594 23.95 26.76 6.95
CA HIS A 594 23.77 27.77 7.98
C HIS A 594 25.05 28.59 8.19
N ARG A 595 26.24 27.95 8.25
CA ARG A 595 27.51 28.67 8.39
C ARG A 595 27.75 29.62 7.22
N MET A 596 27.42 29.22 6.01
CA MET A 596 27.54 30.09 4.83
C MET A 596 26.53 31.24 4.86
N LEU A 597 25.30 30.99 5.25
CA LEU A 597 24.30 32.05 5.41
C LEU A 597 24.70 33.04 6.48
N THR A 598 25.27 32.61 7.61
CA THR A 598 25.75 33.51 8.64
C THR A 598 26.92 34.38 8.16
N GLU A 599 27.75 33.86 7.29
CA GLU A 599 28.83 34.64 6.64
C GLU A 599 28.28 35.68 5.66
N ILE A 600 27.29 35.31 4.84
CA ILE A 600 26.64 36.21 3.89
C ILE A 600 25.89 37.34 4.60
N LEU A 601 25.20 37.01 5.70
CA LEU A 601 24.39 37.98 6.46
C LEU A 601 25.18 38.79 7.48
N GLY A 602 26.43 38.43 7.76
CA GLY A 602 27.33 39.15 8.68
C GLY A 602 27.22 38.73 10.16
N GLY A 603 26.54 37.61 10.46
CA GLY A 603 26.47 37.07 11.81
C GLY A 603 25.41 36.03 12.03
N SER A 604 25.57 35.20 13.06
CA SER A 604 24.62 34.10 13.39
C SER A 604 23.25 34.60 13.88
N HIS A 605 23.19 35.85 14.36
CA HIS A 605 21.96 36.45 14.87
C HIS A 605 21.03 37.01 13.78
N TYR A 606 21.44 36.89 12.50
CA TYR A 606 20.60 37.27 11.35
C TYR A 606 19.89 36.12 10.68
N ALA A 607 20.20 34.86 11.04
CA ALA A 607 19.56 33.67 10.49
C ALA A 607 19.10 32.71 11.62
N ARG A 608 17.94 32.17 11.48
CA ARG A 608 17.38 31.09 12.35
C ARG A 608 17.32 29.80 11.56
N ILE A 609 17.53 28.67 12.26
CA ILE A 609 17.43 27.31 11.70
C ILE A 609 16.18 26.64 12.21
N SER A 610 15.53 25.83 11.38
CA SER A 610 14.40 24.97 11.73
C SER A 610 13.29 25.75 12.44
N VAL A 611 12.86 26.84 11.80
CA VAL A 611 11.81 27.71 12.35
C VAL A 611 10.45 27.08 12.12
N LEU A 612 9.67 26.94 13.17
CA LEU A 612 8.32 26.42 13.11
C LEU A 612 7.31 27.58 13.01
N THR A 613 6.48 27.55 11.96
CA THR A 613 5.40 28.55 11.81
C THR A 613 4.22 28.24 12.76
N PRO A 614 3.30 29.19 13.00
CA PRO A 614 2.07 28.93 13.80
C PRO A 614 1.24 27.78 13.30
N TYR A 615 1.27 27.50 12.01
CA TYR A 615 0.59 26.39 11.35
C TYR A 615 1.45 25.13 11.18
N TYR A 616 2.56 25.01 11.96
CA TYR A 616 3.45 23.83 11.96
C TYR A 616 4.10 23.52 10.60
N TYR A 617 4.43 24.55 9.82
CA TYR A 617 5.43 24.41 8.77
C TYR A 617 6.82 24.60 9.35
N GLU A 618 7.70 23.65 9.08
CA GLU A 618 9.13 23.80 9.40
C GLU A 618 9.82 24.48 8.22
N ILE A 619 10.46 25.61 8.48
CA ILE A 619 11.31 26.36 7.53
C ILE A 619 12.76 26.01 7.84
N ASP A 620 13.56 25.64 6.84
CA ASP A 620 14.96 25.27 7.06
C ASP A 620 15.77 26.43 7.61
N PHE A 621 15.66 27.61 6.96
CA PHE A 621 16.33 28.83 7.43
C PHE A 621 15.40 30.03 7.25
N GLU A 622 15.35 30.88 8.27
CA GLU A 622 14.62 32.15 8.24
C GLU A 622 15.58 33.32 8.42
N CYS A 623 15.44 34.35 7.62
CA CYS A 623 16.11 35.65 7.83
C CYS A 623 15.13 36.79 7.49
N ILE A 624 15.43 37.99 7.98
CA ILE A 624 14.67 39.20 7.71
C ILE A 624 15.58 40.20 7.00
N LEU A 625 15.12 40.73 5.87
CA LEU A 625 15.81 41.81 5.18
C LEU A 625 14.98 43.10 5.23
N ASP A 626 15.62 44.25 5.36
CA ASP A 626 14.97 45.55 5.22
C ASP A 626 14.72 45.92 3.73
N GLU A 627 14.12 47.08 3.49
CA GLU A 627 13.83 47.60 2.16
C GLU A 627 15.12 47.74 1.30
N ASN A 628 16.28 47.99 1.93
CA ASN A 628 17.57 48.10 1.27
C ASN A 628 18.31 46.73 1.17
N LYS A 629 17.63 45.64 1.41
CA LYS A 629 18.19 44.27 1.43
C LYS A 629 19.27 44.05 2.50
N LYS A 630 19.29 44.86 3.57
CA LYS A 630 20.19 44.66 4.71
C LYS A 630 19.53 43.68 5.72
N PRO A 631 20.34 42.77 6.28
CA PRO A 631 19.81 41.82 7.26
C PRO A 631 19.44 42.51 8.58
N LEU A 632 18.31 42.15 9.15
CA LEU A 632 17.83 42.62 10.46
C LEU A 632 18.10 41.55 11.51
N SER A 633 18.67 41.99 12.66
CA SER A 633 19.04 41.11 13.75
C SER A 633 17.82 40.67 14.58
N TYR A 634 17.74 39.41 14.91
CA TYR A 634 16.79 38.87 15.88
C TYR A 634 17.11 39.25 17.34
N MET A 635 18.30 39.79 17.62
CA MET A 635 18.72 40.22 18.97
C MET A 635 18.33 41.64 19.33
N ALA A 636 17.86 42.41 18.36
CA ALA A 636 17.61 43.84 18.57
C ALA A 636 16.49 44.20 19.58
N GLU A 637 15.69 43.24 20.04
CA GLU A 637 14.74 43.41 21.15
C GLU A 637 14.31 42.04 21.72
N ASN A 638 14.61 41.81 23.00
CA ASN A 638 14.04 40.82 23.96
C ASN A 638 13.25 39.63 23.40
N ILE A 639 13.90 38.75 22.66
CA ILE A 639 13.37 37.41 22.35
C ILE A 639 14.26 36.44 23.12
N PRO A 640 13.72 35.64 24.05
CA PRO A 640 14.53 34.73 24.83
C PRO A 640 15.23 33.73 23.89
N SER A 641 16.56 33.73 23.94
CA SER A 641 17.40 32.69 23.37
C SER A 641 17.26 31.42 24.20
N ASN A 642 16.30 30.56 23.86
CA ASN A 642 16.26 29.23 24.43
C ASN A 642 17.19 28.32 23.62
N GLY A 643 18.36 28.06 24.24
CA GLY A 643 19.19 26.93 23.90
C GLY A 643 18.41 25.62 23.97
N MET A 644 19.00 24.58 23.39
CA MET A 644 18.50 23.21 23.17
C MET A 644 17.99 22.48 24.44
N GLU A 645 17.06 23.05 25.21
CA GLU A 645 16.39 22.34 26.28
C GLU A 645 14.91 22.75 26.34
N GLY A 646 14.05 21.79 25.97
CA GLY A 646 12.64 21.80 26.30
C GLY A 646 11.78 22.81 25.53
N ILE A 647 11.07 22.32 24.53
CA ILE A 647 9.97 23.04 23.88
C ILE A 647 8.85 23.23 24.92
N HIS A 648 8.95 24.29 25.75
CA HIS A 648 7.83 24.86 26.48
C HIS A 648 7.18 25.93 25.59
N LEU A 649 6.23 25.50 24.77
CA LEU A 649 5.35 26.41 24.04
C LEU A 649 4.38 27.06 25.04
N ARG A 650 4.52 28.38 25.22
CA ARG A 650 3.60 29.18 26.07
C ARG A 650 2.24 29.31 25.39
N HIS A 651 1.26 29.19 26.22
CA HIS A 651 -0.18 29.19 25.96
C HIS A 651 -0.69 30.62 25.79
N ASP A 652 -0.42 31.29 24.66
CA ASP A 652 -1.15 32.50 24.25
C ASP A 652 -0.77 32.81 22.78
N MET A 653 -1.43 32.12 21.87
CA MET A 653 -1.37 32.41 20.43
C MET A 653 -2.50 33.38 20.03
N LYS A 654 -2.62 34.50 20.73
CA LYS A 654 -3.14 35.71 20.14
C LYS A 654 -1.97 36.39 19.41
N ASP A 655 -2.23 37.05 18.31
CA ASP A 655 -1.33 37.73 17.36
C ASP A 655 -0.20 38.64 17.96
N GLU A 656 -0.05 38.63 19.26
CA GLU A 656 0.83 39.50 20.06
C GLU A 656 2.32 39.12 20.03
N GLY A 657 2.70 37.99 19.42
CA GLY A 657 4.11 37.54 19.38
C GLY A 657 4.88 37.86 18.09
N ARG A 658 4.20 38.27 17.04
CA ARG A 658 4.85 38.74 15.82
C ARG A 658 4.88 40.26 15.84
N LYS A 659 5.95 40.86 16.39
CA LYS A 659 6.18 42.31 16.20
C LYS A 659 6.05 42.62 14.72
N ALA A 660 5.27 43.66 14.40
CA ALA A 660 5.14 44.16 13.06
C ALA A 660 6.55 44.45 12.51
N LEU A 661 6.82 43.91 11.34
CA LEU A 661 8.07 44.20 10.66
C LEU A 661 8.18 45.71 10.41
N PRO A 662 9.39 46.30 10.42
CA PRO A 662 9.58 47.64 9.94
C PRO A 662 8.97 47.79 8.52
N PRO A 663 8.48 48.99 8.16
CA PRO A 663 7.96 49.22 6.83
C PRO A 663 8.98 48.80 5.76
N GLY A 664 8.54 48.05 4.74
CA GLY A 664 9.40 47.54 3.67
C GLY A 664 10.25 46.32 4.01
N ALA A 665 10.29 45.89 5.28
CA ALA A 665 11.05 44.69 5.64
C ALA A 665 10.29 43.41 5.27
N GLN A 666 11.02 42.37 4.82
CA GLN A 666 10.50 41.12 4.31
C GLN A 666 11.13 39.91 5.04
N ARG A 667 10.26 38.98 5.47
CA ARG A 667 10.71 37.66 5.97
C ARG A 667 11.02 36.75 4.80
N ILE A 668 12.17 36.08 4.86
CA ILE A 668 12.60 35.13 3.84
C ILE A 668 12.60 33.74 4.45
N ALA A 669 11.88 32.82 3.82
CA ALA A 669 11.94 31.40 4.10
C ALA A 669 12.84 30.74 3.03
N LEU A 670 14.01 30.27 3.45
CA LEU A 670 14.91 29.56 2.56
C LEU A 670 14.77 28.07 2.84
N GLU A 671 14.45 27.31 1.80
CA GLU A 671 14.14 25.88 1.88
C GLU A 671 15.07 25.08 0.97
N PHE A 672 15.66 24.04 1.54
CA PHE A 672 16.42 23.03 0.82
C PHE A 672 15.48 21.90 0.38
N LEU A 673 15.27 21.77 -0.92
CA LEU A 673 14.39 20.77 -1.48
C LEU A 673 15.17 19.53 -1.91
N ASP A 674 14.85 18.38 -1.29
CA ASP A 674 15.40 17.08 -1.67
C ASP A 674 14.77 16.53 -2.98
N SER A 675 15.28 15.39 -3.45
CA SER A 675 14.76 14.74 -4.66
C SER A 675 13.27 14.37 -4.57
N LYS A 676 12.75 14.18 -3.36
CA LYS A 676 11.35 13.81 -3.13
C LYS A 676 10.40 14.96 -3.38
N ALA A 677 10.89 16.20 -3.35
CA ALA A 677 10.08 17.39 -3.62
C ALA A 677 9.75 17.57 -5.11
N PHE A 678 10.47 16.90 -6.00
CA PHE A 678 10.34 17.03 -7.45
C PHE A 678 9.79 15.75 -8.09
N SER A 679 9.20 15.89 -9.28
CA SER A 679 8.96 14.76 -10.18
C SER A 679 10.31 14.21 -10.66
N LYS A 680 10.35 12.90 -10.99
CA LYS A 680 11.62 12.21 -11.21
C LYS A 680 12.34 12.66 -12.49
N ASN A 681 11.57 12.95 -13.52
CA ASN A 681 12.05 13.28 -14.87
C ASN A 681 12.09 14.79 -15.17
N LEU A 682 11.45 15.61 -14.35
CA LEU A 682 11.35 17.05 -14.57
C LEU A 682 11.72 17.82 -13.31
N ARG A 683 12.20 19.05 -13.47
CA ARG A 683 12.42 20.00 -12.36
C ARG A 683 11.08 20.62 -11.89
N HIS A 684 10.04 19.81 -11.82
CA HIS A 684 8.68 20.20 -11.49
C HIS A 684 8.36 19.80 -10.05
N LEU A 685 7.87 20.76 -9.25
CA LEU A 685 7.52 20.54 -7.85
C LEU A 685 6.29 19.64 -7.74
N LYS A 686 6.34 18.68 -6.84
CA LYS A 686 5.18 17.89 -6.45
C LYS A 686 4.19 18.72 -5.63
N GLY A 687 2.93 18.31 -5.62
CA GLY A 687 1.82 19.06 -5.05
C GLY A 687 2.04 19.47 -3.58
N GLU A 688 2.51 18.60 -2.70
CA GLU A 688 2.76 18.98 -1.30
C GLU A 688 3.82 20.07 -1.13
N SER A 689 4.87 20.05 -1.96
CA SER A 689 5.92 21.07 -1.95
C SER A 689 5.42 22.39 -2.53
N ALA A 690 4.57 22.33 -3.57
CA ALA A 690 3.91 23.49 -4.15
C ALA A 690 2.95 24.15 -3.16
N VAL A 691 2.13 23.37 -2.45
CA VAL A 691 1.24 23.86 -1.38
C VAL A 691 2.03 24.50 -0.24
N LYS A 692 3.13 23.89 0.20
CA LYS A 692 3.97 24.49 1.24
C LYS A 692 4.49 25.86 0.84
N LYS A 693 4.98 26.00 -0.41
CA LYS A 693 5.42 27.28 -0.96
C LYS A 693 4.27 28.31 -0.93
N ARG A 694 3.11 27.97 -1.50
CA ARG A 694 1.93 28.82 -1.55
C ARG A 694 1.50 29.29 -0.15
N HIS A 695 1.44 28.38 0.83
CA HIS A 695 1.06 28.72 2.20
C HIS A 695 2.09 29.61 2.91
N LEU A 696 3.39 29.41 2.69
CA LEU A 696 4.42 30.28 3.25
C LEU A 696 4.32 31.69 2.65
N GLU A 697 4.01 31.80 1.35
CA GLU A 697 3.77 33.09 0.69
C GLU A 697 2.53 33.80 1.28
N MET A 698 1.44 33.06 1.54
CA MET A 698 0.24 33.58 2.24
C MET A 698 0.56 34.06 3.66
N LEU A 699 1.51 33.41 4.33
CA LEU A 699 1.98 33.80 5.67
C LEU A 699 2.95 34.99 5.63
N GLY A 700 3.16 35.62 4.47
CA GLY A 700 3.98 36.80 4.27
C GLY A 700 5.48 36.51 4.13
N TYR A 701 5.85 35.29 3.83
CA TYR A 701 7.25 34.97 3.51
C TYR A 701 7.53 35.12 2.03
N ARG A 702 8.70 35.64 1.70
CA ARG A 702 9.31 35.42 0.40
C ARG A 702 10.01 34.06 0.44
N VAL A 703 9.55 33.11 -0.36
CA VAL A 703 10.08 31.75 -0.36
C VAL A 703 11.23 31.62 -1.36
N VAL A 704 12.39 31.23 -0.86
CA VAL A 704 13.59 30.93 -1.65
C VAL A 704 13.82 29.43 -1.60
N GLN A 705 13.69 28.77 -2.74
CA GLN A 705 13.87 27.33 -2.85
C GLN A 705 15.21 26.97 -3.48
N ILE A 706 15.99 26.11 -2.84
CA ILE A 706 17.25 25.60 -3.32
C ILE A 706 17.11 24.13 -3.65
N PRO A 707 17.05 23.76 -4.95
CA PRO A 707 16.95 22.38 -5.37
C PRO A 707 18.23 21.59 -5.08
N HIS A 708 18.09 20.36 -4.59
CA HIS A 708 19.23 19.48 -4.28
C HIS A 708 20.16 19.26 -5.48
N PHE A 709 19.62 19.17 -6.71
CA PHE A 709 20.41 18.93 -7.91
C PHE A 709 21.29 20.14 -8.28
N GLU A 710 20.84 21.37 -8.02
CA GLU A 710 21.64 22.57 -8.21
C GLU A 710 22.76 22.65 -7.15
N TRP A 711 22.38 22.40 -5.89
CA TRP A 711 23.36 22.40 -4.80
C TRP A 711 24.39 21.28 -4.95
N ASN A 712 23.99 20.08 -5.31
CA ASN A 712 24.89 18.94 -5.50
C ASN A 712 25.84 19.15 -6.68
N SER A 713 25.41 19.86 -7.74
CA SER A 713 26.32 20.21 -8.85
C SER A 713 27.49 21.07 -8.42
N MET A 714 27.37 21.78 -7.27
CA MET A 714 28.41 22.64 -6.71
C MET A 714 29.24 21.97 -5.61
N VAL A 715 29.15 20.68 -5.38
CA VAL A 715 29.94 19.97 -4.34
C VAL A 715 31.41 20.08 -4.57
N LEU A 716 31.85 20.16 -5.83
CA LEU A 716 33.25 20.36 -6.21
C LEU A 716 33.63 21.84 -6.43
N SER A 717 32.68 22.75 -6.30
CA SER A 717 32.93 24.20 -6.44
C SER A 717 33.63 24.77 -5.22
N THR A 718 34.27 25.92 -5.43
CA THR A 718 34.91 26.67 -4.34
C THR A 718 33.88 27.20 -3.35
N LYS A 719 34.28 27.41 -2.09
CA LYS A 719 33.41 28.02 -1.08
C LYS A 719 32.86 29.37 -1.56
N GLY A 720 33.67 30.13 -2.32
CA GLY A 720 33.27 31.43 -2.87
C GLY A 720 32.10 31.31 -3.85
N GLU A 721 32.13 30.32 -4.74
CA GLU A 721 31.05 30.06 -5.69
C GLU A 721 29.75 29.62 -4.99
N GLN A 722 29.87 28.81 -3.96
CA GLN A 722 28.71 28.40 -3.14
C GLN A 722 28.10 29.59 -2.38
N LEU A 723 28.94 30.49 -1.83
CA LEU A 723 28.48 31.74 -1.20
C LEU A 723 27.79 32.66 -2.21
N GLU A 724 28.35 32.79 -3.41
CA GLU A 724 27.78 33.63 -4.46
C GLU A 724 26.42 33.10 -4.96
N TYR A 725 26.31 31.78 -5.11
CA TYR A 725 25.04 31.12 -5.43
C TYR A 725 23.96 31.41 -4.37
N LEU A 726 24.27 31.23 -3.08
CA LEU A 726 23.34 31.55 -2.00
C LEU A 726 22.98 33.02 -1.96
N ARG A 727 23.96 33.92 -2.18
CA ARG A 727 23.79 35.36 -2.22
C ARG A 727 22.84 35.77 -3.35
N LYS A 728 23.04 35.21 -4.55
CA LYS A 728 22.21 35.44 -5.72
C LYS A 728 20.73 35.08 -5.45
N HIS A 729 20.49 33.89 -4.87
CA HIS A 729 19.13 33.44 -4.52
C HIS A 729 18.50 34.26 -3.39
N LEU A 730 19.29 34.57 -2.35
CA LEU A 730 18.80 35.32 -1.20
C LEU A 730 18.41 36.75 -1.54
N TYR A 731 19.22 37.46 -2.34
CA TYR A 731 18.99 38.86 -2.70
C TYR A 731 18.23 39.02 -4.02
N GLY A 732 17.97 37.95 -4.76
CA GLY A 732 17.28 38.03 -6.06
C GLY A 732 18.04 38.84 -7.09
N ILE A 733 19.38 38.75 -7.10
CA ILE A 733 20.24 39.38 -8.10
C ILE A 733 20.31 38.42 -9.29
N GLN A 734 19.83 38.83 -10.46
CA GLN A 734 19.90 38.05 -11.70
C GLN A 734 21.32 37.92 -12.22
#